data_15b50bd96d5a70a407f5a8fec6aea7dd
#
_entry.id   15b50bd96d5a70a407f5a8fec6aea7dd
#
_cell.length_a   1.000
_cell.length_b   1.000
_cell.length_c   1.000
_cell.angle_alpha   90.00
_cell.angle_beta   90.00
_cell.angle_gamma   90.00
#
_symmetry.space_group_name_H-M   'P 1'
#
loop_
_entity.id
_entity.type
_entity.pdbx_description
1 polymer ?
#
loop_
_entity_poly.entity_id
_entity_poly.type
_entity_poly.pdbx_seq_one_letter_code
_entity_poly.pdbx_strand_id
1 'polypeptide(L)'
;LLERSSPHSPIVPLLLFVLLLVFPGATFTKYHPEIKWKEISNRRFIVVFPMGYQDKAVYTLNTAQQLYIRLTQLWGTQMKGQSKIRILLNDGYDDSNGSATFFPYNQIEVYLFPPPPDSTVGSGKDWIRLVLAHELTHIINFNAGSGFTYFMRKIFGTNPLLYPVIYVPEWILEGMAVYAESQTNEGGRLNTPDYRLMLNEIARAGKMPAWGDFWGDPTSWPGGTSKYLYGAAFINFLAEKYGDDKIPELVKIFAYYPIPYTFTQGLEPKKLNIHQRFKRVFEKSTRELWEEFLQYFKTRTKEKPNHSNDGANHICADNPNNPDSTEDKVTLITHEGRYKKYPVFTKDEKIVYVNHNYKEYPGIYQLDIKTRKTRRLIKKSGINGLYYSSQENKIYFSAADYFKSFYQFSDIYCLDLETNKVKRLTRGARLFYPVKDPSDRNKIYCVKRVNTGSYLSVFDLKTRSDKIISAGFDSMAYIAVSPDNRCIAASLKRKNQQWTIALFSPDGQLKKVLTGGQGKCYYPVWKNAHLLFFIYQYNNHYCLAAVDLKTDIFYIYDDPHIPAVNFFSLKAGERNHKLVASFFDSNGYNLGLMDLVRLEKKIKEKAAAGMSGEKKQESRDVEKKSNPAPGYRSKSYNSLRDLIPKYISGYFRYNSNELKPGIITSGHDLSYRNSFILKTYYGSRSKTTDIDFTYTYDGWYPTLSFHYSDLTDYNHSSDYGDFIHNEKKFELVGYYPLRINTRDRAYLYSNFHIETVGDRYLNLSGQNRLKLNGIKLGIFYNSAQRYYDSISYADGISLSLSYSREFKWLGSDYNINSAAFQYKQYVSLFRPNVLALHLGITDSWGEARRLFYMGGAQSKEGFYVAGDNLFDLMRGYPSGYRVGTGGYLFNIE
;
A
#
# COMPACT_ATOMS: atom_id res chain seq x y z
N LEU A 1 -3.70 48.87 -22.58
CA LEU A 1 -4.74 49.18 -21.59
C LEU A 1 -4.67 48.15 -20.47
N LEU A 2 -4.08 48.58 -19.37
CA LEU A 2 -3.94 47.80 -18.14
C LEU A 2 -5.30 47.84 -17.42
N GLU A 3 -6.03 46.77 -17.39
CA GLU A 3 -7.12 46.57 -16.44
C GLU A 3 -6.59 45.88 -15.17
N ARG A 4 -6.84 46.54 -14.06
CA ARG A 4 -6.46 46.13 -12.71
C ARG A 4 -7.13 44.80 -12.35
N SER A 5 -6.31 43.82 -12.01
CA SER A 5 -6.78 42.58 -11.39
C SER A 5 -7.36 42.91 -10.00
N SER A 6 -8.61 42.58 -9.79
CA SER A 6 -9.25 42.56 -8.47
C SER A 6 -8.59 41.53 -7.55
N PRO A 7 -8.50 41.79 -6.24
CA PRO A 7 -7.90 40.83 -5.30
C PRO A 7 -8.74 39.56 -5.23
N HIS A 8 -8.11 38.43 -5.49
CA HIS A 8 -8.73 37.12 -5.41
C HIS A 8 -9.27 36.87 -3.99
N SER A 9 -10.57 36.71 -3.88
CA SER A 9 -11.24 36.33 -2.64
C SER A 9 -10.62 35.01 -2.10
N PRO A 10 -10.22 34.94 -0.81
CA PRO A 10 -9.66 33.73 -0.20
C PRO A 10 -10.65 32.55 -0.12
N ILE A 11 -11.90 32.77 -0.48
CA ILE A 11 -12.95 31.73 -0.51
C ILE A 11 -12.76 30.73 -1.67
N VAL A 12 -12.15 31.15 -2.78
CA VAL A 12 -11.93 30.30 -3.96
C VAL A 12 -10.93 29.16 -3.72
N PRO A 13 -9.75 29.39 -3.07
CA PRO A 13 -8.86 28.28 -2.72
C PRO A 13 -9.44 27.31 -1.69
N LEU A 14 -10.24 27.82 -0.75
CA LEU A 14 -10.89 27.01 0.27
C LEU A 14 -11.96 26.09 -0.33
N LEU A 15 -12.75 26.60 -1.26
CA LEU A 15 -13.75 25.82 -2.02
C LEU A 15 -13.10 24.79 -2.96
N LEU A 16 -11.95 25.11 -3.56
CA LEU A 16 -11.16 24.19 -4.38
C LEU A 16 -10.58 23.02 -3.56
N PHE A 17 -10.18 23.27 -2.32
CA PHE A 17 -9.66 22.21 -1.44
C PHE A 17 -10.75 21.24 -0.98
N VAL A 18 -11.99 21.71 -0.75
CA VAL A 18 -13.16 20.85 -0.44
C VAL A 18 -13.49 19.90 -1.60
N LEU A 19 -13.29 20.36 -2.83
CA LEU A 19 -13.50 19.57 -4.05
C LEU A 19 -12.48 18.44 -4.21
N LEU A 20 -11.26 18.59 -3.71
CA LEU A 20 -10.20 17.57 -3.79
C LEU A 20 -10.49 16.28 -2.99
N LEU A 21 -11.37 16.36 -1.99
CA LEU A 21 -11.61 15.25 -1.05
C LEU A 21 -12.79 14.34 -1.43
N VAL A 22 -13.52 14.62 -2.51
CA VAL A 22 -14.78 13.93 -2.82
C VAL A 22 -14.68 12.89 -3.93
N PHE A 23 -13.53 12.72 -4.58
CA PHE A 23 -13.42 11.81 -5.72
C PHE A 23 -12.54 10.58 -5.44
N PRO A 24 -13.12 9.38 -5.34
CA PRO A 24 -12.38 8.19 -5.70
C PRO A 24 -12.12 8.27 -7.22
N GLY A 25 -10.86 8.28 -7.60
CA GLY A 25 -10.45 8.19 -9.00
C GLY A 25 -11.12 7.00 -9.68
N ALA A 26 -11.29 7.07 -11.00
CA ALA A 26 -11.85 5.98 -11.79
C ALA A 26 -11.18 4.66 -11.39
N THR A 27 -11.86 3.88 -10.55
CA THR A 27 -11.37 2.61 -10.04
C THR A 27 -11.59 1.59 -11.13
N PHE A 28 -10.53 1.29 -11.88
CA PHE A 28 -10.50 0.04 -12.64
C PHE A 28 -10.79 -1.12 -11.70
N THR A 29 -11.47 -2.15 -12.20
CA THR A 29 -11.86 -3.37 -11.50
C THR A 29 -10.84 -3.78 -10.45
N LYS A 30 -11.27 -3.79 -9.19
CA LYS A 30 -10.42 -4.17 -8.06
C LYS A 30 -10.33 -5.68 -7.90
N TYR A 31 -11.37 -6.41 -8.31
CA TYR A 31 -11.50 -7.86 -8.11
C TYR A 31 -11.90 -8.58 -9.39
N HIS A 32 -11.42 -9.82 -9.54
CA HIS A 32 -11.78 -10.65 -10.70
C HIS A 32 -13.30 -10.86 -10.78
N PRO A 33 -13.93 -10.66 -11.94
CA PRO A 33 -15.39 -10.77 -12.10
C PRO A 33 -15.98 -12.12 -11.69
N GLU A 34 -15.24 -13.22 -11.87
CA GLU A 34 -15.70 -14.58 -11.56
C GLU A 34 -15.76 -14.90 -10.05
N ILE A 35 -15.25 -14.03 -9.16
CA ILE A 35 -15.30 -14.30 -7.72
C ILE A 35 -16.74 -14.37 -7.27
N LYS A 36 -17.14 -15.54 -6.73
CA LYS A 36 -18.46 -15.71 -6.11
C LYS A 36 -18.42 -15.24 -4.67
N TRP A 37 -18.96 -14.02 -4.44
CA TRP A 37 -19.00 -13.42 -3.13
C TRP A 37 -20.16 -13.99 -2.29
N LYS A 38 -19.87 -14.30 -1.03
CA LYS A 38 -20.82 -14.71 0.01
C LYS A 38 -20.81 -13.69 1.13
N GLU A 39 -21.88 -13.65 1.94
CA GLU A 39 -21.93 -12.83 3.14
C GLU A 39 -22.48 -13.59 4.33
N ILE A 40 -21.99 -13.22 5.53
CA ILE A 40 -22.57 -13.51 6.82
C ILE A 40 -22.75 -12.20 7.58
N SER A 41 -23.69 -12.15 8.53
CA SER A 41 -23.89 -10.92 9.29
C SER A 41 -24.43 -11.17 10.69
N ASN A 42 -24.14 -10.24 11.60
CA ASN A 42 -24.80 -10.11 12.89
C ASN A 42 -25.48 -8.72 12.99
N ARG A 43 -25.84 -8.33 14.21
CA ARG A 43 -26.49 -7.02 14.43
C ARG A 43 -25.65 -5.84 13.96
N ARG A 44 -24.29 -5.90 14.07
CA ARG A 44 -23.36 -4.78 13.90
C ARG A 44 -22.50 -4.89 12.64
N PHE A 45 -22.19 -6.10 12.21
CA PHE A 45 -21.26 -6.36 11.12
C PHE A 45 -21.88 -7.14 9.97
N ILE A 46 -21.36 -6.92 8.77
CA ILE A 46 -21.53 -7.75 7.58
C ILE A 46 -20.13 -8.15 7.13
N VAL A 47 -19.83 -9.44 7.05
CA VAL A 47 -18.57 -9.94 6.48
C VAL A 47 -18.85 -10.52 5.11
N VAL A 48 -18.22 -9.95 4.07
CA VAL A 48 -18.28 -10.39 2.68
C VAL A 48 -16.97 -11.10 2.35
N PHE A 49 -17.03 -12.25 1.70
CA PHE A 49 -15.88 -13.12 1.47
C PHE A 49 -16.03 -13.96 0.21
N PRO A 50 -14.91 -14.40 -0.42
CA PRO A 50 -14.96 -15.35 -1.54
C PRO A 50 -15.50 -16.70 -1.09
N MET A 51 -16.22 -17.40 -1.97
CA MET A 51 -16.67 -18.76 -1.71
C MET A 51 -15.49 -19.65 -1.31
N GLY A 52 -15.65 -20.47 -0.25
CA GLY A 52 -14.60 -21.30 0.33
C GLY A 52 -13.92 -20.75 1.59
N TYR A 53 -14.24 -19.50 2.01
CA TYR A 53 -13.65 -18.86 3.18
C TYR A 53 -14.63 -18.69 4.36
N GLN A 54 -15.64 -19.56 4.46
CA GLN A 54 -16.68 -19.49 5.49
C GLN A 54 -16.11 -19.44 6.91
N ASP A 55 -15.15 -20.32 7.25
CA ASP A 55 -14.58 -20.42 8.59
C ASP A 55 -13.83 -19.13 8.97
N LYS A 56 -13.08 -18.55 8.01
CA LYS A 56 -12.41 -17.27 8.23
C LYS A 56 -13.39 -16.12 8.38
N ALA A 57 -14.51 -16.14 7.66
CA ALA A 57 -15.55 -15.14 7.80
C ALA A 57 -16.23 -15.19 9.18
N VAL A 58 -16.55 -16.39 9.68
CA VAL A 58 -17.11 -16.57 11.03
C VAL A 58 -16.10 -16.12 12.09
N TYR A 59 -14.83 -16.51 11.94
CA TYR A 59 -13.76 -16.06 12.82
C TYR A 59 -13.64 -14.53 12.84
N THR A 60 -13.62 -13.89 11.67
CA THR A 60 -13.55 -12.44 11.50
C THR A 60 -14.74 -11.75 12.18
N LEU A 61 -15.95 -12.25 11.97
CA LEU A 61 -17.18 -11.68 12.53
C LEU A 61 -17.16 -11.69 14.07
N ASN A 62 -16.74 -12.81 14.67
CA ASN A 62 -16.64 -12.96 16.12
C ASN A 62 -15.53 -12.09 16.70
N THR A 63 -14.36 -12.06 16.06
CA THR A 63 -13.22 -11.23 16.46
C THR A 63 -13.55 -9.75 16.37
N ALA A 64 -14.19 -9.30 15.29
CA ALA A 64 -14.63 -7.92 15.13
C ALA A 64 -15.61 -7.49 16.22
N GLN A 65 -16.55 -8.38 16.61
CA GLN A 65 -17.49 -8.12 17.70
C GLN A 65 -16.80 -7.96 19.05
N GLN A 66 -15.83 -8.82 19.37
CA GLN A 66 -15.04 -8.73 20.61
C GLN A 66 -14.19 -7.46 20.66
N LEU A 67 -13.49 -7.16 19.56
CA LEU A 67 -12.64 -5.98 19.44
C LEU A 67 -13.46 -4.69 19.51
N TYR A 68 -14.63 -4.65 18.90
CA TYR A 68 -15.51 -3.48 18.95
C TYR A 68 -15.87 -3.10 20.39
N ILE A 69 -16.18 -4.07 21.22
CA ILE A 69 -16.52 -3.82 22.65
C ILE A 69 -15.30 -3.22 23.36
N ARG A 70 -14.11 -3.82 23.20
CA ARG A 70 -12.88 -3.33 23.83
C ARG A 70 -12.48 -1.93 23.34
N LEU A 71 -12.55 -1.71 22.03
CA LEU A 71 -12.16 -0.43 21.43
C LEU A 71 -13.13 0.70 21.79
N THR A 72 -14.44 0.42 21.86
CA THR A 72 -15.41 1.44 22.30
C THR A 72 -15.24 1.81 23.79
N GLN A 73 -14.77 0.87 24.60
CA GLN A 73 -14.36 1.17 26.00
C GLN A 73 -13.08 2.01 26.02
N LEU A 74 -12.05 1.61 25.27
CA LEU A 74 -10.77 2.34 25.17
C LEU A 74 -10.98 3.79 24.72
N TRP A 75 -11.80 4.02 23.69
CA TRP A 75 -12.02 5.36 23.14
C TRP A 75 -13.14 6.15 23.83
N GLY A 76 -13.86 5.54 24.77
CA GLY A 76 -14.97 6.18 25.47
C GLY A 76 -16.05 6.71 24.53
N THR A 77 -16.21 6.10 23.34
CA THR A 77 -17.16 6.52 22.32
C THR A 77 -17.90 5.33 21.71
N GLN A 78 -19.14 5.54 21.33
CA GLN A 78 -19.98 4.55 20.67
C GLN A 78 -20.53 5.12 19.37
N MET A 79 -20.61 4.26 18.35
CA MET A 79 -21.27 4.61 17.09
C MET A 79 -22.79 4.61 17.30
N LYS A 80 -23.39 5.80 17.42
CA LYS A 80 -24.84 5.96 17.64
C LYS A 80 -25.59 5.95 16.31
N GLY A 81 -26.59 5.07 16.19
CA GLY A 81 -27.59 5.11 15.11
C GLY A 81 -27.06 4.85 13.69
N GLN A 82 -25.93 4.15 13.54
CA GLN A 82 -25.25 3.99 12.26
C GLN A 82 -25.51 2.63 11.59
N SER A 83 -25.31 2.61 10.28
CA SER A 83 -25.35 1.39 9.45
C SER A 83 -24.31 0.37 9.91
N LYS A 84 -24.55 -0.92 9.65
CA LYS A 84 -23.59 -1.98 9.93
C LYS A 84 -22.22 -1.70 9.29
N ILE A 85 -21.15 -2.04 10.00
CA ILE A 85 -19.78 -2.01 9.46
C ILE A 85 -19.63 -3.20 8.51
N ARG A 86 -19.14 -2.95 7.32
CA ARG A 86 -18.88 -3.96 6.30
C ARG A 86 -17.41 -4.35 6.30
N ILE A 87 -17.13 -5.64 6.33
CA ILE A 87 -15.76 -6.18 6.28
C ILE A 87 -15.65 -7.06 5.05
N LEU A 88 -14.75 -6.72 4.15
CA LEU A 88 -14.42 -7.51 2.98
C LEU A 88 -13.14 -8.32 3.24
N LEU A 89 -13.20 -9.63 3.05
CA LEU A 89 -12.04 -10.50 3.07
C LEU A 89 -11.49 -10.66 1.66
N ASN A 90 -10.25 -10.27 1.46
CA ASN A 90 -9.59 -10.29 0.15
C ASN A 90 -8.43 -11.30 0.13
N ASP A 91 -8.48 -12.29 -0.77
CA ASP A 91 -7.40 -13.24 -1.05
C ASP A 91 -6.79 -13.05 -2.46
N GLY A 92 -7.02 -11.90 -3.08
CA GLY A 92 -6.50 -11.56 -4.40
C GLY A 92 -5.05 -11.08 -4.44
N TYR A 93 -4.44 -10.84 -3.27
CA TYR A 93 -3.10 -10.28 -3.14
C TYR A 93 -2.26 -11.10 -2.18
N ASP A 94 -1.04 -11.44 -2.59
CA ASP A 94 -0.03 -12.04 -1.73
C ASP A 94 0.77 -10.95 -1.00
N ASP A 95 0.03 -10.05 -0.37
CA ASP A 95 0.53 -8.94 0.46
C ASP A 95 -0.32 -8.83 1.73
N SER A 96 0.26 -8.30 2.80
CA SER A 96 -0.39 -8.16 4.10
C SER A 96 -0.80 -6.71 4.29
N ASN A 97 -2.09 -6.45 4.18
CA ASN A 97 -2.63 -5.10 4.28
C ASN A 97 -4.05 -5.08 4.88
N GLY A 98 -4.47 -3.92 5.36
CA GLY A 98 -5.83 -3.58 5.69
C GLY A 98 -6.14 -2.16 5.26
N SER A 99 -7.40 -1.82 5.19
CA SER A 99 -7.83 -0.44 5.00
C SER A 99 -9.23 -0.22 5.56
N ALA A 100 -9.46 0.98 6.10
CA ALA A 100 -10.77 1.40 6.58
C ALA A 100 -11.20 2.70 5.91
N THR A 101 -12.49 2.81 5.60
CA THR A 101 -13.11 4.07 5.22
C THR A 101 -14.52 4.17 5.79
N PHE A 102 -14.95 5.38 6.09
CA PHE A 102 -16.34 5.66 6.52
C PHE A 102 -17.23 6.02 5.32
N PHE A 103 -16.64 6.30 4.16
CA PHE A 103 -17.33 6.82 2.97
C PHE A 103 -17.36 5.82 1.82
N PRO A 104 -18.51 5.64 1.13
CA PRO A 104 -19.84 6.20 1.43
C PRO A 104 -20.54 5.50 2.61
N TYR A 105 -19.96 4.47 3.17
CA TYR A 105 -20.38 3.74 4.37
C TYR A 105 -19.17 3.13 5.07
N ASN A 106 -19.32 2.79 6.36
CA ASN A 106 -18.26 2.17 7.13
C ASN A 106 -17.85 0.82 6.54
N GLN A 107 -16.65 0.73 6.01
CA GLN A 107 -16.09 -0.50 5.45
C GLN A 107 -14.64 -0.70 5.86
N ILE A 108 -14.28 -1.97 6.00
CA ILE A 108 -12.92 -2.45 6.24
C ILE A 108 -12.62 -3.48 5.17
N GLU A 109 -11.45 -3.44 4.58
CA GLU A 109 -10.91 -4.50 3.76
C GLU A 109 -9.74 -5.16 4.49
N VAL A 110 -9.73 -6.48 4.52
CA VAL A 110 -8.68 -7.29 5.16
C VAL A 110 -8.07 -8.21 4.13
N TYR A 111 -6.77 -8.09 3.90
CA TYR A 111 -6.03 -9.03 3.06
C TYR A 111 -5.71 -10.28 3.88
N LEU A 112 -6.08 -11.44 3.33
CA LEU A 112 -5.96 -12.72 4.05
C LEU A 112 -4.53 -13.27 4.08
N PHE A 113 -3.59 -12.67 3.35
CA PHE A 113 -2.19 -13.06 3.39
C PHE A 113 -1.55 -12.58 4.69
N PRO A 114 -1.04 -13.49 5.55
CA PRO A 114 -0.39 -13.08 6.79
C PRO A 114 1.02 -12.51 6.52
N PRO A 115 1.49 -11.56 7.35
CA PRO A 115 2.81 -10.97 7.17
C PRO A 115 3.93 -11.97 7.41
N PRO A 116 5.02 -11.91 6.62
CA PRO A 116 6.22 -12.70 6.84
C PRO A 116 6.94 -12.28 8.13
N PRO A 117 7.82 -13.11 8.69
CA PRO A 117 8.45 -12.85 9.98
C PRO A 117 9.34 -11.59 10.02
N ASP A 118 9.90 -11.17 8.89
CA ASP A 118 10.73 -9.95 8.77
C ASP A 118 9.91 -8.64 8.62
N SER A 119 8.60 -8.74 8.58
CA SER A 119 7.71 -7.57 8.57
C SER A 119 7.57 -6.96 9.96
N THR A 120 7.46 -5.64 10.06
CA THR A 120 7.19 -4.92 11.31
C THR A 120 5.86 -5.31 11.99
N VAL A 121 4.93 -5.88 11.22
CA VAL A 121 3.67 -6.47 11.71
C VAL A 121 3.74 -8.00 11.81
N GLY A 122 4.88 -8.61 11.48
CA GLY A 122 5.08 -10.07 11.43
C GLY A 122 5.17 -10.74 12.80
N SER A 123 5.37 -9.99 13.88
CA SER A 123 5.49 -10.50 15.25
C SER A 123 4.14 -10.81 15.90
N GLY A 124 3.02 -10.35 15.34
CA GLY A 124 1.67 -10.64 15.84
C GLY A 124 1.34 -12.13 15.75
N LYS A 125 0.74 -12.70 16.80
CA LYS A 125 0.32 -14.11 16.82
C LYS A 125 -0.87 -14.37 15.88
N ASP A 126 -1.77 -13.39 15.73
CA ASP A 126 -3.00 -13.46 14.93
C ASP A 126 -3.13 -12.23 14.02
N TRP A 127 -2.95 -12.43 12.72
CA TRP A 127 -2.99 -11.37 11.72
C TRP A 127 -4.38 -10.71 11.61
N ILE A 128 -5.45 -11.53 11.53
CA ILE A 128 -6.81 -10.99 11.36
C ILE A 128 -7.20 -10.14 12.57
N ARG A 129 -6.87 -10.60 13.78
CA ARG A 129 -7.13 -9.84 15.00
C ARG A 129 -6.35 -8.53 15.04
N LEU A 130 -5.08 -8.54 14.64
CA LEU A 130 -4.21 -7.37 14.61
C LEU A 130 -4.76 -6.29 13.66
N VAL A 131 -4.99 -6.66 12.40
CA VAL A 131 -5.49 -5.73 11.39
C VAL A 131 -6.90 -5.22 11.71
N LEU A 132 -7.78 -6.07 12.24
CA LEU A 132 -9.10 -5.62 12.68
C LEU A 132 -9.05 -4.64 13.85
N ALA A 133 -8.12 -4.79 14.81
CA ALA A 133 -7.96 -3.84 15.90
C ALA A 133 -7.54 -2.46 15.39
N HIS A 134 -6.64 -2.44 14.41
CA HIS A 134 -6.18 -1.23 13.72
C HIS A 134 -7.32 -0.56 12.95
N GLU A 135 -7.95 -1.28 12.02
CA GLU A 135 -8.96 -0.72 11.11
C GLU A 135 -10.28 -0.35 11.83
N LEU A 136 -10.69 -1.12 12.84
CA LEU A 136 -11.85 -0.77 13.66
C LEU A 136 -11.60 0.50 14.47
N THR A 137 -10.36 0.76 14.89
CA THR A 137 -10.00 2.02 15.55
C THR A 137 -10.27 3.21 14.64
N HIS A 138 -9.85 3.13 13.36
CA HIS A 138 -10.18 4.18 12.39
C HIS A 138 -11.69 4.36 12.26
N ILE A 139 -12.46 3.29 12.08
CA ILE A 139 -13.93 3.37 11.94
C ILE A 139 -14.56 4.02 13.17
N ILE A 140 -14.17 3.63 14.39
CA ILE A 140 -14.72 4.18 15.64
C ILE A 140 -14.38 5.67 15.75
N ASN A 141 -13.13 6.05 15.51
CA ASN A 141 -12.66 7.42 15.62
C ASN A 141 -13.27 8.32 14.53
N PHE A 142 -13.34 7.88 13.26
CA PHE A 142 -14.00 8.64 12.20
C PHE A 142 -15.46 8.94 12.54
N ASN A 143 -16.14 8.00 13.17
CA ASN A 143 -17.53 8.14 13.50
C ASN A 143 -17.80 8.94 14.79
N ALA A 144 -16.77 9.30 15.55
CA ALA A 144 -16.91 10.21 16.67
C ALA A 144 -17.47 11.57 16.19
N GLY A 145 -18.31 12.21 17.01
CA GLY A 145 -18.94 13.46 16.64
C GLY A 145 -19.64 14.14 17.81
N SER A 146 -20.05 15.39 17.58
CA SER A 146 -20.89 16.17 18.52
C SER A 146 -22.38 15.94 18.27
N GLY A 147 -23.23 16.46 19.16
CA GLY A 147 -24.68 16.41 18.96
C GLY A 147 -25.13 17.04 17.64
N PHE A 148 -24.52 18.15 17.24
CA PHE A 148 -24.77 18.82 15.97
C PHE A 148 -24.40 17.94 14.76
N THR A 149 -23.19 17.36 14.73
CA THR A 149 -22.79 16.51 13.61
C THR A 149 -23.63 15.24 13.52
N TYR A 150 -24.03 14.64 14.63
CA TYR A 150 -24.96 13.51 14.63
C TYR A 150 -26.35 13.86 14.10
N PHE A 151 -26.88 15.05 14.42
CA PHE A 151 -28.13 15.54 13.87
C PHE A 151 -28.03 15.75 12.35
N MET A 152 -26.99 16.44 11.89
CA MET A 152 -26.76 16.71 10.47
C MET A 152 -26.53 15.44 9.65
N ARG A 153 -25.87 14.41 10.22
CA ARG A 153 -25.73 13.09 9.58
C ARG A 153 -27.07 12.38 9.31
N LYS A 154 -28.13 12.67 10.09
CA LYS A 154 -29.47 12.12 9.80
C LYS A 154 -30.07 12.71 8.52
N ILE A 155 -29.71 13.94 8.17
CA ILE A 155 -30.23 14.67 6.98
C ILE A 155 -29.33 14.38 5.78
N PHE A 156 -28.02 14.54 5.91
CA PHE A 156 -27.06 14.49 4.79
C PHE A 156 -26.29 13.15 4.69
N GLY A 157 -26.59 12.20 5.55
CA GLY A 157 -25.94 10.89 5.56
C GLY A 157 -24.46 10.95 5.92
N THR A 158 -23.66 10.15 5.21
CA THR A 158 -22.22 10.06 5.41
C THR A 158 -21.43 11.17 4.70
N ASN A 159 -21.99 12.38 4.63
CA ASN A 159 -21.29 13.52 4.05
C ASN A 159 -19.96 13.78 4.76
N PRO A 160 -18.81 13.79 4.06
CA PRO A 160 -17.48 13.93 4.65
C PRO A 160 -17.30 15.15 5.55
N LEU A 161 -17.93 16.27 5.22
CA LEU A 161 -17.86 17.50 6.04
C LEU A 161 -18.39 17.33 7.47
N LEU A 162 -19.17 16.29 7.71
CA LEU A 162 -19.75 15.97 9.02
C LEU A 162 -18.91 14.99 9.85
N TYR A 163 -17.71 14.66 9.38
CA TYR A 163 -16.79 13.71 10.02
C TYR A 163 -15.46 14.41 10.38
N PRO A 164 -15.42 15.31 11.36
CA PRO A 164 -14.28 16.18 11.60
C PRO A 164 -12.97 15.44 11.90
N VAL A 165 -13.04 14.24 12.44
CA VAL A 165 -11.84 13.44 12.78
C VAL A 165 -11.05 12.99 11.55
N ILE A 166 -11.66 12.85 10.37
CA ILE A 166 -10.93 12.46 9.14
C ILE A 166 -9.93 13.50 8.66
N TYR A 167 -10.07 14.73 9.11
CA TYR A 167 -9.19 15.84 8.73
C TYR A 167 -8.01 16.03 9.70
N VAL A 168 -7.93 15.18 10.73
CA VAL A 168 -6.79 15.15 11.65
C VAL A 168 -5.56 14.60 10.90
N PRO A 169 -4.34 15.12 11.17
CA PRO A 169 -3.13 14.62 10.53
C PRO A 169 -2.97 13.11 10.62
N GLU A 170 -2.54 12.46 9.54
CA GLU A 170 -2.42 11.01 9.44
C GLU A 170 -1.60 10.39 10.58
N TRP A 171 -0.53 11.05 11.04
CA TRP A 171 0.29 10.52 12.13
C TRP A 171 -0.47 10.36 13.46
N ILE A 172 -1.51 11.18 13.70
CA ILE A 172 -2.39 11.02 14.85
C ILE A 172 -3.32 9.83 14.64
N LEU A 173 -3.94 9.74 13.48
CA LEU A 173 -4.87 8.66 13.15
C LEU A 173 -4.16 7.30 13.20
N GLU A 174 -3.01 7.21 12.54
CA GLU A 174 -2.21 5.98 12.50
C GLU A 174 -1.56 5.67 13.86
N GLY A 175 -1.08 6.71 14.55
CA GLY A 175 -0.53 6.57 15.90
C GLY A 175 -1.55 6.02 16.89
N MET A 176 -2.78 6.53 16.86
CA MET A 176 -3.90 6.02 17.67
C MET A 176 -4.27 4.58 17.31
N ALA A 177 -4.27 4.23 16.03
CA ALA A 177 -4.58 2.88 15.58
C ALA A 177 -3.50 1.87 16.04
N VAL A 178 -2.21 2.22 15.94
CA VAL A 178 -1.11 1.39 16.45
C VAL A 178 -1.11 1.31 17.98
N TYR A 179 -1.45 2.39 18.67
CA TYR A 179 -1.64 2.37 20.12
C TYR A 179 -2.75 1.38 20.50
N ALA A 180 -3.93 1.46 19.89
CA ALA A 180 -5.06 0.60 20.18
C ALA A 180 -4.80 -0.88 19.85
N GLU A 181 -4.15 -1.19 18.73
CA GLU A 181 -3.77 -2.57 18.42
C GLU A 181 -2.81 -3.14 19.48
N SER A 182 -1.96 -2.29 20.07
CA SER A 182 -0.99 -2.70 21.08
C SER A 182 -1.62 -2.84 22.47
N GLN A 183 -2.67 -2.08 22.78
CA GLN A 183 -3.46 -2.24 24.01
C GLN A 183 -4.41 -3.45 23.96
N THR A 184 -4.82 -3.87 22.77
CA THR A 184 -5.81 -4.94 22.60
C THR A 184 -5.21 -6.30 22.22
N ASN A 185 -3.93 -6.33 21.82
CA ASN A 185 -3.23 -7.53 21.34
C ASN A 185 -1.79 -7.57 21.87
N GLU A 186 -1.35 -8.74 22.30
CA GLU A 186 0.05 -8.95 22.73
C GLU A 186 1.07 -8.68 21.62
N GLY A 187 0.68 -8.82 20.34
CA GLY A 187 1.54 -8.64 19.18
C GLY A 187 1.36 -7.30 18.46
N GLY A 188 0.77 -6.28 19.08
CA GLY A 188 0.71 -4.93 18.54
C GLY A 188 2.10 -4.32 18.34
N ARG A 189 2.26 -3.43 17.37
CA ARG A 189 3.57 -2.91 16.93
C ARG A 189 4.41 -2.26 18.03
N LEU A 190 3.80 -1.57 19.00
CA LEU A 190 4.53 -1.02 20.16
C LEU A 190 5.09 -2.10 21.10
N ASN A 191 4.50 -3.29 21.10
CA ASN A 191 4.93 -4.44 21.91
C ASN A 191 5.97 -5.30 21.19
N THR A 192 6.40 -4.90 19.99
CA THR A 192 7.38 -5.66 19.21
C THR A 192 8.78 -5.05 19.30
N PRO A 193 9.84 -5.87 19.19
CA PRO A 193 11.20 -5.36 19.14
C PRO A 193 11.48 -4.43 17.96
N ASP A 194 10.79 -4.62 16.83
CA ASP A 194 11.00 -3.86 15.60
C ASP A 194 10.89 -2.34 15.81
N TYR A 195 9.80 -1.88 16.44
CA TYR A 195 9.59 -0.45 16.69
C TYR A 195 10.55 0.10 17.74
N ARG A 196 10.83 -0.67 18.79
CA ARG A 196 11.82 -0.28 19.82
C ARG A 196 13.22 -0.15 19.24
N LEU A 197 13.62 -1.10 18.40
CA LEU A 197 14.92 -1.08 17.72
C LEU A 197 15.06 0.17 16.85
N MET A 198 14.04 0.44 15.99
CA MET A 198 14.06 1.61 15.12
C MET A 198 14.17 2.91 15.91
N LEU A 199 13.33 3.10 16.92
CA LEU A 199 13.31 4.31 17.74
C LEU A 199 14.63 4.52 18.50
N ASN A 200 15.17 3.44 19.11
CA ASN A 200 16.41 3.52 19.86
C ASN A 200 17.61 3.85 18.96
N GLU A 201 17.72 3.20 17.78
CA GLU A 201 18.83 3.47 16.86
C GLU A 201 18.78 4.89 16.28
N ILE A 202 17.57 5.38 15.92
CA ILE A 202 17.37 6.74 15.43
C ILE A 202 17.67 7.76 16.54
N ALA A 203 17.23 7.50 17.78
CA ALA A 203 17.47 8.39 18.91
C ALA A 203 18.96 8.44 19.30
N ARG A 204 19.66 7.29 19.35
CA ARG A 204 21.11 7.21 19.60
C ARG A 204 21.93 7.98 18.57
N ALA A 205 21.53 7.90 17.31
CA ALA A 205 22.17 8.63 16.21
C ALA A 205 21.83 10.14 16.21
N GLY A 206 21.00 10.62 17.14
CA GLY A 206 20.57 12.02 17.16
C GLY A 206 19.68 12.42 15.98
N LYS A 207 19.03 11.44 15.31
CA LYS A 207 18.24 11.64 14.08
C LYS A 207 16.73 11.63 14.32
N MET A 208 16.29 11.82 15.57
CA MET A 208 14.86 12.00 15.83
C MET A 208 14.34 13.20 15.04
N PRO A 209 13.16 13.09 14.37
CA PRO A 209 12.65 14.15 13.52
C PRO A 209 12.26 15.39 14.32
N ALA A 210 12.36 16.58 13.70
CA ALA A 210 11.73 17.76 14.23
C ALA A 210 10.20 17.66 14.13
N TRP A 211 9.51 18.50 14.92
CA TRP A 211 8.05 18.59 14.84
C TRP A 211 7.59 18.97 13.43
N GLY A 212 6.80 18.11 12.83
CA GLY A 212 6.28 18.30 11.47
C GLY A 212 6.96 17.46 10.39
N ASP A 213 8.21 17.02 10.59
CA ASP A 213 8.97 16.28 9.56
C ASP A 213 8.43 14.87 9.28
N PHE A 214 7.57 14.34 10.16
CA PHE A 214 6.99 12.99 10.07
C PHE A 214 5.48 12.97 9.78
N TRP A 215 4.86 14.13 9.49
CA TRP A 215 3.41 14.25 9.32
C TRP A 215 2.87 13.56 8.06
N GLY A 216 3.67 13.51 7.03
CA GLY A 216 3.35 12.81 5.79
C GLY A 216 4.27 11.62 5.57
N ASP A 217 4.70 11.47 4.33
CA ASP A 217 5.63 10.46 3.89
C ASP A 217 7.01 11.10 3.63
N PRO A 218 7.88 11.24 4.65
CA PRO A 218 9.17 11.89 4.48
C PRO A 218 10.09 11.07 3.57
N THR A 219 10.96 11.76 2.82
CA THR A 219 11.97 11.10 1.97
C THR A 219 13.12 10.50 2.79
N SER A 220 13.26 10.91 4.06
CA SER A 220 14.20 10.32 5.02
C SER A 220 13.70 8.96 5.54
N TRP A 221 14.59 8.13 6.06
CA TRP A 221 14.23 6.89 6.76
C TRP A 221 13.45 7.23 8.06
N PRO A 222 12.40 6.46 8.43
CA PRO A 222 11.88 5.25 7.79
C PRO A 222 10.76 5.49 6.73
N GLY A 223 10.69 6.65 6.11
CA GLY A 223 9.78 6.93 5.02
C GLY A 223 8.32 6.91 5.46
N GLY A 224 7.43 6.30 4.69
CA GLY A 224 6.00 6.17 5.00
C GLY A 224 5.68 5.44 6.31
N THR A 225 6.65 4.71 6.91
CA THR A 225 6.51 4.12 8.24
C THR A 225 6.58 5.18 9.36
N SER A 226 7.09 6.39 9.08
CA SER A 226 7.29 7.46 10.07
C SER A 226 6.02 7.83 10.82
N LYS A 227 4.90 7.99 10.12
CA LYS A 227 3.60 8.32 10.73
C LYS A 227 3.11 7.27 11.72
N TYR A 228 3.36 5.99 11.45
CA TYR A 228 3.05 4.88 12.36
C TYR A 228 4.01 4.84 13.53
N LEU A 229 5.33 4.88 13.25
CA LEU A 229 6.38 4.71 14.24
C LEU A 229 6.39 5.86 15.27
N TYR A 230 6.55 7.09 14.80
CA TYR A 230 6.63 8.26 15.67
C TYR A 230 5.26 8.64 16.23
N GLY A 231 4.19 8.50 15.43
CA GLY A 231 2.82 8.74 15.89
C GLY A 231 2.45 7.84 17.06
N ALA A 232 2.67 6.53 16.93
CA ALA A 232 2.36 5.59 18.00
C ALA A 232 3.24 5.78 19.24
N ALA A 233 4.54 6.00 19.05
CA ALA A 233 5.46 6.22 20.15
C ALA A 233 5.10 7.50 20.94
N PHE A 234 4.69 8.56 20.24
CA PHE A 234 4.27 9.81 20.85
C PHE A 234 2.94 9.67 21.60
N ILE A 235 1.93 9.03 20.99
CA ILE A 235 0.65 8.74 21.67
C ILE A 235 0.87 7.88 22.93
N ASN A 236 1.71 6.85 22.84
CA ASN A 236 2.05 6.01 23.99
C ASN A 236 2.77 6.79 25.09
N PHE A 237 3.73 7.66 24.73
CA PHE A 237 4.40 8.54 25.66
C PHE A 237 3.40 9.48 26.40
N LEU A 238 2.43 10.04 25.67
CA LEU A 238 1.39 10.87 26.25
C LEU A 238 0.51 10.08 27.21
N ALA A 239 0.14 8.86 26.85
CA ALA A 239 -0.65 7.96 27.71
C ALA A 239 0.13 7.61 29.00
N GLU A 240 1.40 7.19 28.88
CA GLU A 240 2.26 6.85 30.03
C GLU A 240 2.50 8.03 30.97
N LYS A 241 2.69 9.23 30.42
CA LYS A 241 3.05 10.41 31.22
C LYS A 241 1.88 11.17 31.79
N TYR A 242 0.77 11.27 31.05
CA TYR A 242 -0.37 12.12 31.38
C TYR A 242 -1.65 11.34 31.73
N GLY A 243 -1.64 10.02 31.53
CA GLY A 243 -2.76 9.12 31.76
C GLY A 243 -3.44 8.63 30.50
N ASP A 244 -3.87 7.36 30.52
CA ASP A 244 -4.53 6.69 29.39
C ASP A 244 -5.87 7.34 29.02
N ASP A 245 -6.55 7.97 29.99
CA ASP A 245 -7.82 8.68 29.83
C ASP A 245 -7.70 9.94 28.96
N LYS A 246 -6.50 10.52 28.85
CA LYS A 246 -6.24 11.71 28.04
C LYS A 246 -6.30 11.44 26.53
N ILE A 247 -6.03 10.23 26.12
CA ILE A 247 -6.03 9.89 24.67
C ILE A 247 -7.47 9.88 24.11
N PRO A 248 -8.47 9.20 24.72
CA PRO A 248 -9.87 9.34 24.31
C PRO A 248 -10.42 10.77 24.44
N GLU A 249 -9.94 11.56 25.41
CA GLU A 249 -10.32 12.97 25.53
C GLU A 249 -9.87 13.78 24.30
N LEU A 250 -8.66 13.50 23.79
CA LEU A 250 -8.16 14.12 22.55
C LEU A 250 -9.04 13.79 21.34
N VAL A 251 -9.51 12.54 21.19
CA VAL A 251 -10.48 12.17 20.15
C VAL A 251 -11.78 12.94 20.27
N LYS A 252 -12.33 13.07 21.48
CA LYS A 252 -13.57 13.84 21.74
C LYS A 252 -13.41 15.32 21.34
N ILE A 253 -12.27 15.93 21.63
CA ILE A 253 -11.99 17.33 21.24
C ILE A 253 -11.91 17.48 19.72
N PHE A 254 -11.26 16.56 19.01
CA PHE A 254 -11.25 16.58 17.54
C PHE A 254 -12.66 16.42 16.96
N ALA A 255 -13.47 15.56 17.55
CA ALA A 255 -14.84 15.28 17.11
C ALA A 255 -15.86 16.38 17.46
N TYR A 256 -15.58 17.21 18.46
CA TYR A 256 -16.50 18.23 18.95
C TYR A 256 -16.71 19.38 17.95
N TYR A 257 -15.64 19.79 17.25
CA TYR A 257 -15.71 20.90 16.32
C TYR A 257 -16.24 20.45 14.97
N PRO A 258 -17.39 21.00 14.50
CA PRO A 258 -17.99 20.60 13.23
C PRO A 258 -17.18 21.08 12.01
N ILE A 259 -16.34 22.10 12.17
CA ILE A 259 -15.48 22.60 11.10
C ILE A 259 -14.18 21.78 11.10
N PRO A 260 -13.84 21.11 9.99
CA PRO A 260 -12.60 20.37 9.89
C PRO A 260 -11.39 21.26 10.18
N TYR A 261 -10.44 20.71 10.91
CA TYR A 261 -9.21 21.38 11.29
C TYR A 261 -8.45 21.97 10.10
N THR A 262 -8.46 21.29 8.94
CA THR A 262 -7.82 21.75 7.71
C THR A 262 -8.42 23.05 7.14
N PHE A 263 -9.69 23.33 7.39
CA PHE A 263 -10.32 24.56 6.97
C PHE A 263 -10.00 25.73 7.89
N THR A 264 -9.49 25.45 9.07
CA THR A 264 -9.17 26.47 10.06
C THR A 264 -7.70 26.88 10.04
N GLN A 265 -6.84 26.19 9.29
CA GLN A 265 -5.39 26.49 9.22
C GLN A 265 -5.04 27.87 8.60
N GLY A 266 -5.89 28.43 7.76
CA GLY A 266 -5.64 29.73 7.10
C GLY A 266 -6.61 30.86 7.47
N LEU A 267 -7.72 30.57 8.15
CA LEU A 267 -8.81 31.53 8.41
C LEU A 267 -9.04 31.79 9.92
N GLU A 268 -8.08 31.46 10.75
CA GLU A 268 -8.34 31.19 12.16
C GLU A 268 -8.77 32.33 13.07
N PRO A 269 -9.71 31.98 13.94
CA PRO A 269 -9.58 32.32 15.35
C PRO A 269 -8.52 31.38 15.96
N LYS A 270 -7.44 31.94 16.55
CA LYS A 270 -6.31 31.23 17.22
C LYS A 270 -6.68 30.05 18.16
N LYS A 271 -7.98 29.76 18.33
CA LYS A 271 -8.55 28.81 19.29
C LYS A 271 -8.82 27.40 18.73
N LEU A 272 -8.67 27.14 17.43
CA LEU A 272 -9.13 25.88 16.81
C LEU A 272 -8.01 25.02 16.19
N ASN A 273 -6.73 25.48 16.21
CA ASN A 273 -5.62 24.73 15.64
C ASN A 273 -5.24 23.48 16.48
N ILE A 274 -4.45 22.61 15.91
CA ILE A 274 -3.99 21.38 16.55
C ILE A 274 -3.29 21.64 17.90
N HIS A 275 -2.48 22.70 17.99
CA HIS A 275 -1.77 23.08 19.21
C HIS A 275 -2.73 23.43 20.33
N GLN A 276 -3.81 24.17 20.04
CA GLN A 276 -4.82 24.54 21.03
C GLN A 276 -5.67 23.35 21.46
N ARG A 277 -5.94 22.39 20.58
CA ARG A 277 -6.66 21.17 20.95
C ARG A 277 -5.84 20.30 21.91
N PHE A 278 -4.54 20.15 21.65
CA PHE A 278 -3.63 19.49 22.58
C PHE A 278 -3.51 20.25 23.90
N LYS A 279 -3.40 21.59 23.85
CA LYS A 279 -3.33 22.43 25.06
C LYS A 279 -4.56 22.28 25.98
N ARG A 280 -5.73 22.02 25.41
CA ARG A 280 -6.95 21.77 26.22
C ARG A 280 -6.92 20.44 26.96
N VAL A 281 -6.22 19.42 26.43
CA VAL A 281 -6.15 18.08 27.03
C VAL A 281 -4.94 17.96 27.96
N PHE A 282 -3.80 18.48 27.53
CA PHE A 282 -2.50 18.29 28.18
C PHE A 282 -1.93 19.55 28.82
N GLU A 283 -2.65 20.69 28.73
CA GLU A 283 -2.23 22.03 29.19
C GLU A 283 -0.98 22.59 28.48
N LYS A 284 -0.44 21.86 27.53
CA LYS A 284 0.75 22.15 26.75
C LYS A 284 0.50 22.08 25.24
N SER A 285 1.24 22.88 24.48
CA SER A 285 1.19 22.81 23.01
C SER A 285 1.83 21.51 22.50
N THR A 286 1.47 21.09 21.29
CA THR A 286 2.09 19.90 20.66
C THR A 286 3.61 20.03 20.53
N ARG A 287 4.15 21.24 20.37
CA ARG A 287 5.60 21.48 20.27
C ARG A 287 6.28 21.21 21.62
N GLU A 288 5.74 21.77 22.72
CA GLU A 288 6.25 21.51 24.06
C GLU A 288 6.20 20.01 24.41
N LEU A 289 5.09 19.35 24.08
CA LEU A 289 4.94 17.91 24.29
C LEU A 289 5.93 17.08 23.45
N TRP A 290 6.23 17.53 22.22
CA TRP A 290 7.21 16.87 21.36
C TRP A 290 8.64 17.05 21.88
N GLU A 291 8.98 18.21 22.40
CA GLU A 291 10.28 18.46 23.07
C GLU A 291 10.47 17.57 24.28
N GLU A 292 9.43 17.40 25.10
CA GLU A 292 9.44 16.44 26.22
C GLU A 292 9.63 14.99 25.76
N PHE A 293 8.97 14.61 24.67
CA PHE A 293 9.14 13.29 24.05
C PHE A 293 10.56 13.06 23.56
N LEU A 294 11.19 14.05 22.91
CA LEU A 294 12.58 13.97 22.50
C LEU A 294 13.51 13.84 23.71
N GLN A 295 13.26 14.59 24.78
CA GLN A 295 14.04 14.53 26.01
C GLN A 295 13.88 13.16 26.72
N TYR A 296 12.67 12.58 26.72
CA TYR A 296 12.42 11.23 27.23
C TYR A 296 13.32 10.20 26.54
N PHE A 297 13.41 10.21 25.19
CA PHE A 297 14.30 9.28 24.47
C PHE A 297 15.77 9.58 24.71
N LYS A 298 16.15 10.86 24.77
CA LYS A 298 17.55 11.28 25.04
C LYS A 298 18.05 10.81 26.41
N THR A 299 17.21 10.84 27.42
CA THR A 299 17.55 10.35 28.76
C THR A 299 17.66 8.82 28.75
N ARG A 300 16.67 8.13 28.21
CA ARG A 300 16.59 6.68 28.18
C ARG A 300 17.72 6.02 27.36
N THR A 301 18.22 6.70 26.31
CA THR A 301 19.34 6.19 25.51
C THR A 301 20.71 6.48 26.13
N LYS A 302 20.82 7.40 27.09
CA LYS A 302 22.06 7.69 27.85
C LYS A 302 22.27 6.77 29.06
N GLU A 303 21.20 6.23 29.64
CA GLU A 303 21.30 5.27 30.73
C GLU A 303 21.95 3.99 30.24
N LYS A 304 23.10 3.61 30.84
CA LYS A 304 23.69 2.30 30.61
C LYS A 304 22.69 1.24 31.02
N PRO A 305 22.47 0.17 30.26
CA PRO A 305 21.53 -0.87 30.63
C PRO A 305 22.00 -1.48 31.96
N ASN A 306 21.21 -1.32 33.01
CA ASN A 306 21.32 -2.17 34.18
C ASN A 306 20.97 -3.60 33.74
N HIS A 307 21.83 -4.54 33.95
CA HIS A 307 21.80 -5.94 33.50
C HIS A 307 20.59 -6.75 34.04
N SER A 308 19.56 -6.14 34.55
CA SER A 308 18.49 -6.87 35.20
C SER A 308 17.13 -6.88 34.53
N ASN A 309 16.74 -5.93 33.63
CA ASN A 309 15.37 -6.01 33.08
C ASN A 309 15.10 -5.41 31.67
N ASP A 310 15.96 -4.57 31.11
CA ASP A 310 15.74 -4.00 29.77
C ASP A 310 16.93 -4.31 28.85
N GLY A 311 16.81 -5.41 28.09
CA GLY A 311 17.82 -5.83 27.11
C GLY A 311 17.93 -4.90 25.90
N ALA A 312 18.30 -3.63 26.12
CA ALA A 312 18.58 -2.71 25.03
C ALA A 312 20.09 -2.71 24.73
N ASN A 313 20.44 -3.13 23.54
CA ASN A 313 21.80 -3.29 23.10
C ASN A 313 22.46 -2.01 22.61
N HIS A 314 23.73 -1.92 22.94
CA HIS A 314 24.64 -0.88 22.50
C HIS A 314 25.24 -1.18 21.11
N ILE A 315 25.07 -0.28 20.18
CA ILE A 315 26.08 0.00 19.17
C ILE A 315 26.88 1.16 19.76
N CYS A 316 28.07 0.88 20.26
CA CYS A 316 28.98 1.92 20.72
C CYS A 316 29.36 2.80 19.53
N ALA A 317 29.07 4.09 19.63
CA ALA A 317 29.85 5.07 18.87
C ALA A 317 31.31 4.88 19.25
N ASP A 318 32.18 4.69 18.27
CA ASP A 318 33.62 4.54 18.47
C ASP A 318 34.12 5.68 19.36
N ASN A 319 34.63 5.35 20.53
CA ASN A 319 35.54 6.23 21.25
C ASN A 319 36.91 6.09 20.56
N PRO A 320 37.41 7.07 19.82
CA PRO A 320 38.61 6.93 19.01
C PRO A 320 39.89 6.70 19.85
N ASN A 321 39.79 6.72 21.18
CA ASN A 321 40.91 6.64 22.09
C ASN A 321 41.03 5.31 22.87
N ASN A 322 40.27 4.25 22.48
CA ASN A 322 40.46 2.93 23.10
C ASN A 322 41.19 1.96 22.14
N PRO A 323 42.48 1.69 22.29
CA PRO A 323 43.25 0.85 21.38
C PRO A 323 42.91 -0.65 21.42
N ASP A 324 42.16 -1.12 22.45
CA ASP A 324 41.80 -2.54 22.59
C ASP A 324 40.49 -2.95 21.92
N SER A 325 39.79 -2.03 21.21
CA SER A 325 38.47 -2.29 20.57
C SER A 325 38.56 -2.81 19.12
N THR A 326 39.74 -3.17 18.63
CA THR A 326 39.96 -3.46 17.19
C THR A 326 39.59 -4.87 16.74
N GLU A 327 39.17 -5.78 17.63
CA GLU A 327 39.08 -7.21 17.27
C GLU A 327 37.72 -7.74 16.78
N ASP A 328 36.59 -7.01 16.95
CA ASP A 328 35.24 -7.58 16.72
C ASP A 328 34.37 -6.77 15.76
N LYS A 329 34.91 -6.05 14.80
CA LYS A 329 34.12 -5.13 13.95
C LYS A 329 33.41 -5.83 12.79
N VAL A 330 32.08 -5.67 12.70
CA VAL A 330 31.33 -5.83 11.46
C VAL A 330 31.85 -4.79 10.45
N THR A 331 32.34 -5.25 9.31
CA THR A 331 32.78 -4.36 8.23
C THR A 331 31.60 -4.05 7.34
N LEU A 332 30.97 -2.87 7.51
CA LEU A 332 29.93 -2.42 6.60
C LEU A 332 30.49 -2.24 5.19
N ILE A 333 29.74 -2.73 4.21
CA ILE A 333 30.10 -2.68 2.78
C ILE A 333 29.15 -1.84 1.97
N THR A 334 28.02 -1.39 2.57
CA THR A 334 27.12 -0.35 2.06
C THR A 334 26.77 0.62 3.20
N HIS A 335 26.42 1.88 2.86
CA HIS A 335 26.18 2.93 3.86
C HIS A 335 24.92 3.77 3.57
N GLU A 336 24.22 3.49 2.44
CA GLU A 336 23.05 4.29 2.05
C GLU A 336 21.79 3.96 2.86
N GLY A 337 21.82 2.89 3.65
CA GLY A 337 20.69 2.42 4.44
C GLY A 337 19.53 1.91 3.59
N ARG A 338 18.30 2.16 4.04
CA ARG A 338 17.03 1.73 3.43
C ARG A 338 16.84 0.20 3.54
N TYR A 339 16.29 -0.44 2.51
CA TYR A 339 16.06 -1.89 2.52
C TYR A 339 17.07 -2.61 1.65
N LYS A 340 17.95 -3.41 2.28
CA LYS A 340 18.84 -4.36 1.62
C LYS A 340 18.53 -5.75 2.17
N LYS A 341 17.93 -6.61 1.33
CA LYS A 341 17.41 -7.92 1.76
C LYS A 341 18.05 -9.07 0.99
N TYR A 342 18.05 -10.24 1.60
CA TYR A 342 18.42 -11.51 0.99
C TYR A 342 19.80 -11.52 0.34
N PRO A 343 20.88 -11.09 1.03
CA PRO A 343 22.21 -11.13 0.44
C PRO A 343 22.65 -12.58 0.21
N VAL A 344 23.23 -12.86 -0.97
CA VAL A 344 23.83 -14.17 -1.31
C VAL A 344 25.21 -13.99 -1.93
N PHE A 345 26.18 -14.80 -1.52
CA PHE A 345 27.49 -14.86 -2.16
C PHE A 345 27.40 -15.56 -3.51
N THR A 346 28.13 -15.05 -4.51
CA THR A 346 28.35 -15.70 -5.80
C THR A 346 29.77 -16.25 -5.93
N LYS A 347 30.04 -17.05 -6.97
CA LYS A 347 31.37 -17.65 -7.22
C LYS A 347 32.48 -16.61 -7.32
N ASP A 348 32.20 -15.43 -7.90
CA ASP A 348 33.18 -14.38 -8.24
C ASP A 348 33.45 -13.42 -7.08
N GLU A 349 33.26 -13.84 -5.84
CA GLU A 349 33.36 -12.97 -4.64
C GLU A 349 32.49 -11.71 -4.70
N LYS A 350 31.33 -11.79 -5.36
CA LYS A 350 30.34 -10.74 -5.37
C LYS A 350 29.15 -11.13 -4.49
N ILE A 351 28.38 -10.13 -4.12
CA ILE A 351 27.13 -10.30 -3.36
C ILE A 351 25.98 -9.85 -4.24
N VAL A 352 24.98 -10.73 -4.39
CA VAL A 352 23.71 -10.39 -5.01
C VAL A 352 22.66 -10.18 -3.92
N TYR A 353 21.87 -9.11 -4.01
CA TYR A 353 20.90 -8.74 -3.00
C TYR A 353 19.73 -7.95 -3.59
N VAL A 354 18.63 -7.85 -2.85
CA VAL A 354 17.48 -6.99 -3.19
C VAL A 354 17.72 -5.60 -2.59
N ASN A 355 17.59 -4.55 -3.42
CA ASN A 355 17.67 -3.16 -2.98
C ASN A 355 16.36 -2.41 -3.24
N HIS A 356 15.92 -1.67 -2.22
CA HIS A 356 14.80 -0.74 -2.30
C HIS A 356 15.17 0.55 -1.57
N ASN A 357 15.55 1.58 -2.33
CA ASN A 357 16.11 2.83 -1.82
C ASN A 357 15.20 4.05 -1.97
N TYR A 358 13.94 3.89 -2.41
CA TYR A 358 12.95 4.94 -2.68
C TYR A 358 13.31 5.91 -3.83
N LYS A 359 14.55 5.91 -4.29
CA LYS A 359 15.03 6.83 -5.33
C LYS A 359 14.87 6.25 -6.73
N GLU A 360 14.75 4.94 -6.86
CA GLU A 360 14.61 4.24 -8.11
C GLU A 360 13.77 2.98 -7.95
N TYR A 361 13.35 2.39 -9.06
CA TYR A 361 12.54 1.17 -9.03
C TYR A 361 13.29 0.04 -8.32
N PRO A 362 12.68 -0.68 -7.37
CA PRO A 362 13.30 -1.79 -6.65
C PRO A 362 13.87 -2.85 -7.60
N GLY A 363 14.86 -3.59 -7.14
CA GLY A 363 15.45 -4.62 -8.00
C GLY A 363 16.50 -5.49 -7.34
N ILE A 364 17.09 -6.37 -8.14
CA ILE A 364 18.24 -7.17 -7.76
C ILE A 364 19.51 -6.44 -8.18
N TYR A 365 20.42 -6.33 -7.24
CA TYR A 365 21.71 -5.64 -7.38
C TYR A 365 22.85 -6.61 -7.14
N GLN A 366 24.00 -6.32 -7.72
CA GLN A 366 25.26 -7.01 -7.51
C GLN A 366 26.27 -6.01 -6.95
N LEU A 367 26.90 -6.38 -5.85
CA LEU A 367 28.01 -5.66 -5.22
C LEU A 367 29.30 -6.45 -5.40
N ASP A 368 30.33 -5.81 -5.90
CA ASP A 368 31.70 -6.35 -5.92
C ASP A 368 32.38 -6.03 -4.56
N ILE A 369 32.79 -7.06 -3.84
CA ILE A 369 33.36 -6.91 -2.48
C ILE A 369 34.67 -6.13 -2.49
N LYS A 370 35.52 -6.31 -3.51
CA LYS A 370 36.84 -5.68 -3.61
C LYS A 370 36.75 -4.21 -3.99
N THR A 371 35.95 -3.91 -5.00
CA THR A 371 35.85 -2.53 -5.56
C THR A 371 34.76 -1.69 -4.90
N ARG A 372 33.88 -2.30 -4.08
CA ARG A 372 32.70 -1.67 -3.48
C ARG A 372 31.70 -1.11 -4.51
N LYS A 373 31.87 -1.41 -5.79
CA LYS A 373 30.95 -0.95 -6.84
C LYS A 373 29.68 -1.79 -6.88
N THR A 374 28.54 -1.12 -7.01
CA THR A 374 27.23 -1.75 -7.15
C THR A 374 26.69 -1.54 -8.54
N ARG A 375 26.01 -2.55 -9.10
CA ARG A 375 25.22 -2.41 -10.33
C ARG A 375 23.88 -3.08 -10.19
N ARG A 376 22.83 -2.49 -10.74
CA ARG A 376 21.51 -3.12 -10.83
C ARG A 376 21.51 -4.15 -11.95
N LEU A 377 21.12 -5.39 -11.64
CA LEU A 377 20.94 -6.46 -12.62
C LEU A 377 19.56 -6.37 -13.27
N ILE A 378 18.50 -6.18 -12.47
CA ILE A 378 17.12 -6.10 -12.95
C ILE A 378 16.29 -5.11 -12.17
N LYS A 379 15.23 -4.57 -12.83
CA LYS A 379 14.14 -3.80 -12.20
C LYS A 379 12.98 -4.77 -11.88
N LYS A 380 12.71 -5.06 -10.61
CA LYS A 380 11.59 -5.89 -10.17
C LYS A 380 11.21 -5.57 -8.73
N SER A 381 9.93 -5.34 -8.46
CA SER A 381 9.37 -5.15 -7.11
C SER A 381 8.79 -6.45 -6.56
N GLY A 382 8.46 -6.45 -5.26
CA GLY A 382 7.76 -7.56 -4.61
C GLY A 382 8.57 -8.85 -4.53
N ILE A 383 9.92 -8.76 -4.49
CA ILE A 383 10.81 -9.92 -4.41
C ILE A 383 10.80 -10.48 -2.99
N ASN A 384 10.60 -11.80 -2.88
CA ASN A 384 10.61 -12.57 -1.64
C ASN A 384 11.62 -13.73 -1.76
N GLY A 385 12.77 -13.59 -1.08
CA GLY A 385 13.82 -14.60 -1.07
C GLY A 385 14.67 -14.64 -2.36
N LEU A 386 15.97 -14.86 -2.18
CA LEU A 386 16.92 -15.16 -3.26
C LEU A 386 17.63 -16.47 -2.96
N TYR A 387 17.78 -17.31 -3.96
CA TYR A 387 18.62 -18.51 -3.91
C TYR A 387 19.61 -18.51 -5.07
N TYR A 388 20.90 -18.62 -4.77
CA TYR A 388 21.97 -18.73 -5.78
C TYR A 388 22.33 -20.19 -6.05
N SER A 389 22.19 -20.63 -7.28
CA SER A 389 22.69 -21.90 -7.78
C SER A 389 24.10 -21.73 -8.32
N SER A 390 25.08 -22.22 -7.58
CA SER A 390 26.49 -22.14 -7.97
C SER A 390 26.80 -23.04 -9.19
N GLN A 391 26.06 -24.13 -9.40
CA GLN A 391 26.21 -25.04 -10.53
C GLN A 391 25.73 -24.41 -11.84
N GLU A 392 24.66 -23.59 -11.79
CA GLU A 392 24.04 -23.00 -12.99
C GLU A 392 24.42 -21.54 -13.17
N ASN A 393 25.09 -20.91 -12.21
CA ASN A 393 25.35 -19.46 -12.12
C ASN A 393 24.08 -18.61 -12.27
N LYS A 394 22.98 -19.02 -11.58
CA LYS A 394 21.67 -18.41 -11.66
C LYS A 394 21.12 -18.06 -10.30
N ILE A 395 20.29 -17.03 -10.26
CA ILE A 395 19.48 -16.66 -9.08
C ILE A 395 18.05 -17.12 -9.33
N TYR A 396 17.54 -17.93 -8.43
CA TYR A 396 16.12 -18.25 -8.32
C TYR A 396 15.49 -17.36 -7.26
N PHE A 397 14.33 -16.79 -7.55
CA PHE A 397 13.63 -15.91 -6.62
C PHE A 397 12.13 -15.98 -6.83
N SER A 398 11.36 -15.63 -5.82
CA SER A 398 9.93 -15.40 -5.96
C SER A 398 9.63 -13.92 -5.97
N ALA A 399 8.62 -13.53 -6.74
CA ALA A 399 8.16 -12.14 -6.77
C ALA A 399 6.67 -12.06 -7.09
N ALA A 400 5.98 -11.13 -6.44
CA ALA A 400 4.58 -10.84 -6.75
C ALA A 400 4.46 -10.18 -8.13
N ASP A 401 3.49 -10.63 -8.91
CA ASP A 401 3.14 -10.03 -10.19
C ASP A 401 1.67 -10.30 -10.53
N TYR A 402 1.13 -9.54 -11.46
CA TYR A 402 -0.27 -9.71 -11.85
C TYR A 402 -0.52 -11.02 -12.59
N PHE A 403 -1.63 -11.65 -12.24
CA PHE A 403 -2.19 -12.82 -12.86
C PHE A 403 -3.66 -12.55 -13.21
N LYS A 404 -4.07 -12.88 -14.45
CA LYS A 404 -5.40 -12.57 -15.00
C LYS A 404 -5.81 -11.09 -14.79
N SER A 405 -4.85 -10.17 -14.79
CA SER A 405 -5.02 -8.72 -14.62
C SER A 405 -5.56 -8.23 -13.26
N PHE A 406 -5.96 -9.13 -12.34
CA PHE A 406 -6.62 -8.78 -11.08
C PHE A 406 -5.90 -9.29 -9.84
N TYR A 407 -5.34 -10.49 -9.92
CA TYR A 407 -4.64 -11.10 -8.80
C TYR A 407 -3.18 -10.68 -8.78
N GLN A 408 -2.65 -10.39 -7.62
CA GLN A 408 -1.21 -10.13 -7.46
C GLN A 408 -0.60 -11.28 -6.66
N PHE A 409 -0.17 -12.30 -7.38
CA PHE A 409 0.33 -13.54 -6.82
C PHE A 409 1.84 -13.70 -7.00
N SER A 410 2.44 -14.36 -6.04
CA SER A 410 3.86 -14.67 -6.07
C SER A 410 4.17 -15.84 -7.01
N ASP A 411 5.16 -15.65 -7.86
CA ASP A 411 5.64 -16.61 -8.84
C ASP A 411 7.14 -16.79 -8.78
N ILE A 412 7.63 -17.93 -9.27
CA ILE A 412 9.04 -18.23 -9.33
C ILE A 412 9.65 -17.66 -10.61
N TYR A 413 10.79 -17.05 -10.45
CA TYR A 413 11.63 -16.46 -11.49
C TYR A 413 13.04 -17.02 -11.44
N CYS A 414 13.72 -16.99 -12.61
CA CYS A 414 15.12 -17.32 -12.75
C CYS A 414 15.84 -16.17 -13.45
N LEU A 415 16.89 -15.64 -12.82
CA LEU A 415 17.83 -14.66 -13.37
C LEU A 415 19.14 -15.36 -13.72
N ASP A 416 19.54 -15.31 -14.95
CA ASP A 416 20.83 -15.75 -15.43
C ASP A 416 21.86 -14.63 -15.22
N LEU A 417 22.94 -14.89 -14.45
CA LEU A 417 23.91 -13.86 -14.09
C LEU A 417 24.93 -13.54 -15.20
N GLU A 418 25.03 -14.37 -16.25
CA GLU A 418 25.89 -14.12 -17.38
C GLU A 418 25.20 -13.20 -18.39
N THR A 419 23.94 -13.48 -18.69
CA THR A 419 23.16 -12.76 -19.71
C THR A 419 22.29 -11.64 -19.11
N ASN A 420 22.11 -11.58 -17.80
CA ASN A 420 21.14 -10.73 -17.08
C ASN A 420 19.69 -10.91 -17.56
N LYS A 421 19.35 -12.04 -18.21
CA LYS A 421 17.99 -12.34 -18.66
C LYS A 421 17.17 -12.95 -17.53
N VAL A 422 15.93 -12.49 -17.40
CA VAL A 422 14.96 -13.00 -16.43
C VAL A 422 13.90 -13.83 -17.14
N LYS A 423 13.61 -15.00 -16.59
CA LYS A 423 12.51 -15.87 -17.03
C LYS A 423 11.53 -16.09 -15.89
N ARG A 424 10.24 -15.81 -16.10
CA ARG A 424 9.15 -16.20 -15.20
C ARG A 424 8.86 -17.68 -15.45
N LEU A 425 8.98 -18.51 -14.42
CA LEU A 425 8.82 -19.96 -14.50
C LEU A 425 7.38 -20.42 -14.24
N THR A 426 6.67 -19.70 -13.38
CA THR A 426 5.26 -19.98 -13.01
C THR A 426 4.37 -18.78 -13.27
N ARG A 427 3.03 -18.99 -13.34
CA ARG A 427 2.05 -17.92 -13.51
C ARG A 427 0.84 -18.15 -12.62
N GLY A 428 0.68 -17.27 -11.60
CA GLY A 428 -0.42 -17.36 -10.64
C GLY A 428 -0.33 -18.55 -9.71
N ALA A 429 0.87 -19.10 -9.52
CA ALA A 429 1.08 -20.34 -8.78
C ALA A 429 1.11 -20.15 -7.26
N ARG A 430 1.28 -18.91 -6.75
CA ARG A 430 1.42 -18.59 -5.31
C ARG A 430 2.54 -19.40 -4.66
N LEU A 431 3.71 -19.41 -5.31
CA LEU A 431 4.92 -20.09 -4.87
C LEU A 431 5.95 -19.07 -4.36
N PHE A 432 6.57 -19.39 -3.21
CA PHE A 432 7.49 -18.50 -2.49
C PHE A 432 8.78 -19.20 -2.14
N TYR A 433 9.86 -18.45 -1.92
CA TYR A 433 11.14 -18.87 -1.36
C TYR A 433 11.74 -20.09 -2.07
N PRO A 434 12.02 -20.02 -3.39
CA PRO A 434 12.52 -21.17 -4.14
C PRO A 434 13.94 -21.57 -3.70
N VAL A 435 14.16 -22.86 -3.52
CA VAL A 435 15.48 -23.46 -3.24
C VAL A 435 15.64 -24.70 -4.11
N LYS A 436 16.75 -24.81 -4.86
CA LYS A 436 17.02 -25.96 -5.72
C LYS A 436 17.24 -27.23 -4.88
N ASP A 437 16.76 -28.34 -5.39
CA ASP A 437 17.11 -29.65 -4.87
C ASP A 437 18.59 -29.93 -5.18
N PRO A 438 19.43 -30.21 -4.19
CA PRO A 438 20.86 -30.52 -4.44
C PRO A 438 21.08 -31.78 -5.25
N SER A 439 20.16 -32.75 -5.22
CA SER A 439 20.25 -34.06 -5.89
C SER A 439 19.54 -34.10 -7.26
N ASP A 440 18.56 -33.21 -7.51
CA ASP A 440 17.82 -33.17 -8.78
C ASP A 440 17.73 -31.75 -9.33
N ARG A 441 18.48 -31.49 -10.41
CA ARG A 441 18.51 -30.18 -11.07
C ARG A 441 17.16 -29.70 -11.61
N ASN A 442 16.18 -30.58 -11.76
CA ASN A 442 14.86 -30.22 -12.29
C ASN A 442 13.87 -29.84 -11.17
N LYS A 443 14.20 -30.09 -9.90
CA LYS A 443 13.31 -29.82 -8.79
C LYS A 443 13.69 -28.55 -8.05
N ILE A 444 12.65 -27.81 -7.62
CA ILE A 444 12.75 -26.62 -6.79
C ILE A 444 11.77 -26.80 -5.64
N TYR A 445 12.29 -26.86 -4.41
CA TYR A 445 11.46 -26.74 -3.22
C TYR A 445 10.98 -25.31 -3.06
N CYS A 446 9.72 -25.15 -2.67
CA CYS A 446 9.09 -23.84 -2.43
C CYS A 446 7.98 -23.95 -1.41
N VAL A 447 7.52 -22.82 -0.92
CA VAL A 447 6.32 -22.72 -0.10
C VAL A 447 5.14 -22.42 -1.04
N LYS A 448 4.12 -23.26 -1.03
CA LYS A 448 2.85 -23.07 -1.75
C LYS A 448 1.80 -22.49 -0.82
N ARG A 449 1.10 -21.45 -1.29
CA ARG A 449 -0.07 -20.96 -0.58
C ARG A 449 -1.35 -21.45 -1.27
N VAL A 450 -2.22 -22.05 -0.49
CA VAL A 450 -3.56 -22.49 -0.95
C VAL A 450 -4.58 -21.99 0.07
N ASN A 451 -5.55 -21.21 -0.37
CA ASN A 451 -6.48 -20.52 0.52
C ASN A 451 -5.73 -19.78 1.64
N THR A 452 -5.98 -20.15 2.89
CA THR A 452 -5.35 -19.53 4.06
C THR A 452 -4.21 -20.35 4.66
N GLY A 453 -3.84 -21.47 4.03
CA GLY A 453 -2.76 -22.35 4.48
C GLY A 453 -1.49 -22.23 3.66
N SER A 454 -0.35 -22.52 4.30
CA SER A 454 0.96 -22.62 3.65
C SER A 454 1.46 -24.08 3.70
N TYR A 455 2.08 -24.54 2.62
CA TYR A 455 2.50 -25.93 2.42
C TYR A 455 3.90 -25.95 1.83
N LEU A 456 4.70 -26.95 2.21
CA LEU A 456 5.91 -27.28 1.46
C LEU A 456 5.51 -27.93 0.14
N SER A 457 6.13 -27.49 -0.95
CA SER A 457 5.82 -27.94 -2.32
C SER A 457 7.09 -28.11 -3.12
N VAL A 458 7.04 -28.97 -4.13
CA VAL A 458 8.09 -29.16 -5.13
C VAL A 458 7.56 -28.73 -6.49
N PHE A 459 8.27 -27.83 -7.15
CA PHE A 459 8.04 -27.41 -8.52
C PHE A 459 9.02 -28.10 -9.45
N ASP A 460 8.52 -28.79 -10.48
CA ASP A 460 9.29 -29.51 -11.49
C ASP A 460 9.46 -28.63 -12.74
N LEU A 461 10.73 -28.36 -13.13
CA LEU A 461 11.10 -27.52 -14.27
C LEU A 461 10.78 -28.16 -15.63
N LYS A 462 10.71 -29.51 -15.72
CA LYS A 462 10.41 -30.22 -16.96
C LYS A 462 8.91 -30.21 -17.22
N THR A 463 8.11 -30.64 -16.23
CA THR A 463 6.64 -30.72 -16.35
C THR A 463 5.96 -29.37 -16.14
N ARG A 464 6.67 -28.38 -15.53
CA ARG A 464 6.17 -27.06 -15.13
C ARG A 464 4.93 -27.15 -14.21
N SER A 465 4.90 -28.16 -13.38
CA SER A 465 3.84 -28.39 -12.39
C SER A 465 4.41 -28.38 -10.99
N ASP A 466 3.59 -28.05 -10.01
CA ASP A 466 3.95 -28.10 -8.60
C ASP A 466 3.12 -29.18 -7.87
N LYS A 467 3.73 -29.80 -6.86
CA LYS A 467 3.12 -30.81 -6.00
C LYS A 467 3.33 -30.43 -4.54
N ILE A 468 2.25 -30.34 -3.78
CA ILE A 468 2.29 -30.21 -2.33
C ILE A 468 2.81 -31.51 -1.74
N ILE A 469 3.76 -31.42 -0.81
CA ILE A 469 4.40 -32.58 -0.16
C ILE A 469 4.23 -32.59 1.36
N SER A 470 3.77 -31.53 2.00
CA SER A 470 3.55 -31.46 3.46
C SER A 470 2.09 -31.31 3.84
N ALA A 471 1.78 -31.49 5.13
CA ALA A 471 0.56 -30.99 5.73
C ALA A 471 0.49 -29.46 5.69
N GLY A 472 -0.71 -28.89 5.89
CA GLY A 472 -0.92 -27.44 5.92
C GLY A 472 -0.58 -26.81 7.27
N PHE A 473 -0.06 -25.59 7.23
CA PHE A 473 0.25 -24.76 8.39
C PHE A 473 -0.34 -23.35 8.19
N ASP A 474 -0.53 -22.57 9.26
CA ASP A 474 -1.05 -21.21 9.13
C ASP A 474 -0.12 -20.30 8.31
N SER A 475 1.19 -20.42 8.55
CA SER A 475 2.20 -19.73 7.74
C SER A 475 3.50 -20.51 7.70
N MET A 476 4.16 -20.48 6.55
CA MET A 476 5.50 -21.00 6.32
C MET A 476 6.28 -19.97 5.49
N ALA A 477 7.56 -19.77 5.84
CA ALA A 477 8.44 -18.85 5.13
C ALA A 477 9.90 -19.37 5.16
N TYR A 478 10.74 -18.86 4.26
CA TYR A 478 12.18 -19.08 4.28
C TYR A 478 12.58 -20.53 4.50
N ILE A 479 12.65 -21.30 3.43
CA ILE A 479 13.11 -22.68 3.47
C ILE A 479 14.60 -22.76 3.10
N ALA A 480 15.29 -23.76 3.66
CA ALA A 480 16.68 -24.07 3.32
C ALA A 480 16.84 -25.61 3.29
N VAL A 481 17.43 -26.14 2.24
CA VAL A 481 17.72 -27.57 2.09
C VAL A 481 19.13 -27.87 2.59
N SER A 482 19.30 -28.91 3.40
CA SER A 482 20.62 -29.33 3.89
C SER A 482 21.51 -29.80 2.71
N PRO A 483 22.84 -29.58 2.78
CA PRO A 483 23.76 -29.95 1.69
C PRO A 483 23.73 -31.43 1.30
N ASP A 484 23.38 -32.30 2.25
CA ASP A 484 23.23 -33.77 2.05
C ASP A 484 21.81 -34.19 1.61
N ASN A 485 20.92 -33.21 1.36
CA ASN A 485 19.49 -33.42 0.99
C ASN A 485 18.68 -34.30 1.97
N ARG A 486 19.06 -34.38 3.24
CA ARG A 486 18.32 -35.17 4.25
C ARG A 486 17.26 -34.38 5.00
N CYS A 487 17.39 -33.06 5.05
CA CYS A 487 16.50 -32.19 5.80
C CYS A 487 16.20 -30.89 5.05
N ILE A 488 14.95 -30.43 5.20
CA ILE A 488 14.50 -29.11 4.79
C ILE A 488 14.15 -28.33 6.07
N ALA A 489 14.89 -27.27 6.35
CA ALA A 489 14.55 -26.35 7.43
C ALA A 489 13.58 -25.27 6.92
N ALA A 490 12.57 -24.91 7.71
CA ALA A 490 11.59 -23.89 7.36
C ALA A 490 11.24 -23.03 8.58
N SER A 491 10.99 -21.76 8.35
CA SER A 491 10.32 -20.89 9.32
C SER A 491 8.84 -21.23 9.31
N LEU A 492 8.32 -21.67 10.44
CA LEU A 492 6.97 -22.20 10.59
C LEU A 492 6.19 -21.42 11.64
N LYS A 493 4.91 -21.17 11.38
CA LYS A 493 3.98 -20.58 12.35
C LYS A 493 2.70 -21.42 12.42
N ARG A 494 2.33 -21.80 13.64
CA ARG A 494 1.04 -22.39 13.98
C ARG A 494 0.11 -21.35 14.60
N LYS A 495 -1.18 -21.66 14.62
CA LYS A 495 -2.21 -20.79 15.16
C LYS A 495 -1.88 -20.32 16.59
N ASN A 496 -1.92 -19.01 16.81
CA ASN A 496 -1.63 -18.37 18.09
C ASN A 496 -0.20 -18.61 18.65
N GLN A 497 0.74 -19.05 17.81
CA GLN A 497 2.14 -19.25 18.19
C GLN A 497 3.06 -18.24 17.52
N GLN A 498 4.28 -18.10 18.03
CA GLN A 498 5.36 -17.36 17.39
C GLN A 498 5.98 -18.19 16.25
N TRP A 499 6.77 -17.53 15.40
CA TRP A 499 7.54 -18.17 14.37
C TRP A 499 8.64 -19.06 14.98
N THR A 500 8.73 -20.29 14.50
CA THR A 500 9.68 -21.31 14.95
C THR A 500 10.46 -21.88 13.76
N ILE A 501 11.60 -22.51 14.00
CA ILE A 501 12.31 -23.30 12.99
C ILE A 501 11.88 -24.77 13.10
N ALA A 502 11.46 -25.33 11.99
CA ALA A 502 11.06 -26.73 11.89
C ALA A 502 11.87 -27.46 10.81
N LEU A 503 12.10 -28.76 11.03
CA LEU A 503 12.76 -29.66 10.08
C LEU A 503 11.75 -30.61 9.45
N PHE A 504 11.86 -30.74 8.14
CA PHE A 504 11.10 -31.66 7.32
C PHE A 504 12.05 -32.65 6.63
N SER A 505 11.57 -33.85 6.30
CA SER A 505 12.22 -34.71 5.33
C SER A 505 11.98 -34.20 3.89
N PRO A 506 12.77 -34.63 2.89
CA PRO A 506 12.59 -34.23 1.51
C PRO A 506 11.23 -34.59 0.90
N ASP A 507 10.57 -35.62 1.46
CA ASP A 507 9.19 -36.02 1.12
C ASP A 507 8.10 -35.20 1.84
N GLY A 508 8.52 -34.21 2.69
CA GLY A 508 7.63 -33.23 3.32
C GLY A 508 7.08 -33.61 4.69
N GLN A 509 7.53 -34.70 5.30
CA GLN A 509 7.11 -35.05 6.66
C GLN A 509 7.81 -34.16 7.69
N LEU A 510 7.06 -33.64 8.66
CA LEU A 510 7.60 -32.89 9.78
C LEU A 510 8.38 -33.81 10.73
N LYS A 511 9.70 -33.61 10.83
CA LYS A 511 10.59 -34.39 11.69
C LYS A 511 10.70 -33.84 13.11
N LYS A 512 11.00 -32.53 13.22
CA LYS A 512 11.27 -31.88 14.53
C LYS A 512 10.97 -30.38 14.46
N VAL A 513 10.47 -29.80 15.54
CA VAL A 513 10.46 -28.34 15.77
C VAL A 513 11.64 -28.03 16.67
N LEU A 514 12.57 -27.19 16.19
CA LEU A 514 13.85 -26.96 16.85
C LEU A 514 13.78 -25.90 17.96
N THR A 515 12.84 -24.95 17.82
CA THR A 515 12.76 -23.80 18.74
C THR A 515 11.34 -23.74 19.34
N GLY A 516 11.24 -23.78 20.66
CA GLY A 516 9.98 -23.74 21.40
C GLY A 516 9.65 -22.34 21.90
N GLY A 517 8.70 -21.64 21.30
CA GLY A 517 7.81 -20.64 21.85
C GLY A 517 8.33 -19.36 22.55
N GLN A 518 9.56 -19.25 22.96
CA GLN A 518 10.07 -18.14 23.77
C GLN A 518 10.57 -16.93 22.97
N GLY A 519 10.59 -16.99 21.65
CA GLY A 519 11.03 -15.90 20.78
C GLY A 519 10.73 -16.21 19.32
N LYS A 520 10.75 -15.19 18.47
CA LYS A 520 10.54 -15.34 17.03
C LYS A 520 11.82 -15.85 16.37
N CYS A 521 11.74 -17.00 15.66
CA CYS A 521 12.86 -17.59 14.92
C CYS A 521 12.52 -17.67 13.43
N TYR A 522 13.45 -17.24 12.56
CA TYR A 522 13.23 -17.27 11.11
C TYR A 522 14.54 -17.24 10.31
N TYR A 523 14.42 -17.43 9.00
CA TYR A 523 15.50 -17.37 8.01
C TYR A 523 16.60 -18.39 8.25
N PRO A 524 16.30 -19.71 8.16
CA PRO A 524 17.27 -20.77 8.35
C PRO A 524 18.31 -20.80 7.21
N VAL A 525 19.58 -21.05 7.55
CA VAL A 525 20.70 -21.19 6.60
C VAL A 525 21.63 -22.31 7.09
N TRP A 526 21.87 -23.33 6.28
CA TRP A 526 22.78 -24.41 6.60
C TRP A 526 24.23 -24.02 6.39
N LYS A 527 25.10 -24.28 7.37
CA LYS A 527 26.57 -24.21 7.21
C LYS A 527 27.11 -25.52 6.65
N ASN A 528 26.62 -26.65 7.17
CA ASN A 528 26.92 -28.00 6.76
C ASN A 528 25.71 -28.93 7.03
N ALA A 529 25.86 -30.24 6.94
CA ALA A 529 24.76 -31.20 7.11
C ALA A 529 24.13 -31.24 8.52
N HIS A 530 24.79 -30.70 9.55
CA HIS A 530 24.33 -30.75 10.94
C HIS A 530 24.24 -29.40 11.65
N LEU A 531 24.90 -28.35 11.15
CA LEU A 531 24.90 -27.01 11.78
C LEU A 531 24.00 -26.06 11.00
N LEU A 532 22.88 -25.64 11.63
CA LEU A 532 21.86 -24.75 11.08
C LEU A 532 21.87 -23.41 11.81
N PHE A 533 22.08 -22.32 11.08
CA PHE A 533 21.99 -20.95 11.56
C PHE A 533 20.61 -20.37 11.24
N PHE A 534 20.14 -19.43 12.07
CA PHE A 534 18.88 -18.68 11.84
C PHE A 534 18.88 -17.37 12.65
N ILE A 535 17.94 -16.47 12.33
CA ILE A 535 17.68 -15.26 13.11
C ILE A 535 16.81 -15.60 14.31
N TYR A 536 17.19 -15.12 15.48
CA TYR A 536 16.49 -15.31 16.74
C TYR A 536 16.21 -13.97 17.43
N GLN A 537 14.95 -13.77 17.82
CA GLN A 537 14.59 -12.66 18.69
C GLN A 537 14.87 -13.03 20.14
N TYR A 538 15.89 -12.38 20.70
CA TYR A 538 16.34 -12.57 22.07
C TYR A 538 16.46 -11.22 22.79
N ASN A 539 15.99 -11.11 24.03
CA ASN A 539 16.07 -9.88 24.84
C ASN A 539 15.68 -8.58 24.08
N ASN A 540 14.57 -8.64 23.34
CA ASN A 540 14.05 -7.52 22.53
C ASN A 540 14.94 -7.04 21.38
N HIS A 541 15.90 -7.82 20.91
CA HIS A 541 16.62 -7.55 19.66
C HIS A 541 16.74 -8.80 18.79
N TYR A 542 17.29 -8.66 17.59
CA TYR A 542 17.50 -9.74 16.64
C TYR A 542 18.97 -10.09 16.58
N CYS A 543 19.29 -11.32 16.95
CA CYS A 543 20.65 -11.86 16.91
C CYS A 543 20.73 -13.10 16.01
N LEU A 544 21.93 -13.49 15.69
CA LEU A 544 22.22 -14.77 15.04
C LEU A 544 22.16 -15.90 16.08
N ALA A 545 21.53 -17.01 15.73
CA ALA A 545 21.53 -18.24 16.53
C ALA A 545 21.86 -19.43 15.65
N ALA A 546 22.29 -20.54 16.26
CA ALA A 546 22.54 -21.78 15.56
C ALA A 546 22.13 -23.01 16.42
N VAL A 547 21.85 -24.12 15.74
CA VAL A 547 21.65 -25.41 16.40
C VAL A 547 22.53 -26.44 15.72
N ASP A 548 23.28 -27.20 16.52
CA ASP A 548 24.00 -28.39 16.06
C ASP A 548 23.11 -29.61 16.26
N LEU A 549 22.69 -30.25 15.16
CA LEU A 549 21.81 -31.40 15.19
C LEU A 549 22.48 -32.70 15.65
N LYS A 550 23.81 -32.75 15.75
CA LYS A 550 24.54 -33.91 16.30
C LYS A 550 24.55 -33.91 17.81
N THR A 551 24.80 -32.73 18.38
CA THR A 551 24.96 -32.55 19.83
C THR A 551 23.66 -32.05 20.48
N ASP A 552 22.68 -31.62 19.68
CA ASP A 552 21.42 -30.95 20.07
C ASP A 552 21.67 -29.67 20.92
N ILE A 553 22.85 -29.02 20.72
CA ILE A 553 23.22 -27.79 21.40
C ILE A 553 22.72 -26.59 20.63
N PHE A 554 22.11 -25.65 21.36
CA PHE A 554 21.61 -24.40 20.84
C PHE A 554 22.57 -23.26 21.23
N TYR A 555 23.02 -22.48 20.25
CA TYR A 555 23.94 -21.39 20.38
C TYR A 555 23.25 -20.06 20.12
N ILE A 556 23.47 -19.04 20.96
CA ILE A 556 23.01 -17.68 20.75
C ILE A 556 24.23 -16.76 20.68
N TYR A 557 24.33 -16.00 19.60
CA TYR A 557 25.39 -15.02 19.39
C TYR A 557 24.88 -13.63 19.80
N ASP A 558 24.76 -13.44 21.14
CA ASP A 558 24.28 -12.22 21.77
C ASP A 558 25.47 -11.32 22.12
N ASP A 559 26.05 -10.66 21.12
CA ASP A 559 27.12 -9.69 21.30
C ASP A 559 26.54 -8.27 21.14
N PRO A 560 26.68 -7.40 22.17
CA PRO A 560 26.19 -6.03 22.13
C PRO A 560 26.86 -5.16 21.05
N HIS A 561 28.01 -5.57 20.51
CA HIS A 561 28.71 -4.86 19.44
C HIS A 561 28.26 -5.26 18.04
N ILE A 562 27.41 -6.30 17.91
CA ILE A 562 26.86 -6.72 16.64
C ILE A 562 25.49 -6.07 16.46
N PRO A 563 25.28 -5.22 15.41
CA PRO A 563 23.98 -4.66 15.12
C PRO A 563 22.93 -5.73 14.86
N ALA A 564 21.65 -5.40 15.07
CA ALA A 564 20.55 -6.32 14.78
C ALA A 564 20.60 -6.83 13.34
N VAL A 565 20.50 -8.16 13.18
CA VAL A 565 20.63 -8.87 11.91
C VAL A 565 19.24 -9.26 11.41
N ASN A 566 18.95 -9.04 10.11
CA ASN A 566 17.67 -9.44 9.53
C ASN A 566 17.82 -10.57 8.51
N PHE A 567 18.76 -10.50 7.59
CA PHE A 567 19.05 -11.52 6.59
C PHE A 567 20.55 -11.77 6.50
N PHE A 568 20.93 -12.99 6.21
CA PHE A 568 22.35 -13.32 6.08
C PHE A 568 22.59 -14.47 5.10
N SER A 569 23.85 -14.63 4.68
CA SER A 569 24.30 -15.76 3.89
C SER A 569 25.71 -16.14 4.32
N LEU A 570 25.97 -17.42 4.31
CA LEU A 570 27.29 -17.99 4.59
C LEU A 570 28.03 -18.21 3.27
N LYS A 571 29.32 -17.88 3.22
CA LYS A 571 30.15 -18.21 2.07
C LYS A 571 30.37 -19.73 2.05
N ALA A 572 30.11 -20.36 0.89
CA ALA A 572 30.27 -21.80 0.73
C ALA A 572 31.73 -22.25 0.89
N GLY A 573 31.94 -23.43 1.47
CA GLY A 573 33.24 -24.08 1.70
C GLY A 573 33.53 -24.29 3.17
N GLU A 574 34.03 -25.49 3.54
CA GLU A 574 34.28 -25.86 4.94
C GLU A 574 35.29 -24.96 5.66
N ARG A 575 36.26 -24.39 4.94
CA ARG A 575 37.26 -23.46 5.46
C ARG A 575 36.86 -21.99 5.39
N ASN A 576 35.68 -21.68 4.85
CA ASN A 576 35.18 -20.30 4.75
C ASN A 576 34.33 -19.96 5.97
N HIS A 577 34.79 -19.00 6.76
CA HIS A 577 34.08 -18.50 7.94
C HIS A 577 33.43 -17.13 7.70
N LYS A 578 33.32 -16.68 6.44
CA LYS A 578 32.74 -15.37 6.12
C LYS A 578 31.22 -15.44 6.02
N LEU A 579 30.60 -14.46 6.66
CA LEU A 579 29.18 -14.20 6.62
C LEU A 579 28.93 -12.81 6.04
N VAL A 580 27.94 -12.68 5.16
CA VAL A 580 27.35 -11.39 4.78
C VAL A 580 25.96 -11.28 5.40
N ALA A 581 25.65 -10.13 6.00
CA ALA A 581 24.32 -9.89 6.58
C ALA A 581 23.79 -8.49 6.31
N SER A 582 22.48 -8.35 6.42
CA SER A 582 21.77 -7.08 6.51
C SER A 582 21.74 -6.64 7.96
N PHE A 583 22.52 -5.62 8.30
CA PHE A 583 22.59 -5.02 9.63
C PHE A 583 21.72 -3.77 9.68
N PHE A 584 20.99 -3.60 10.75
CA PHE A 584 20.13 -2.45 10.98
C PHE A 584 20.89 -1.30 11.64
N ASP A 585 20.73 -0.08 11.12
CA ASP A 585 21.20 1.16 11.72
C ASP A 585 20.12 2.29 11.63
N SER A 586 20.50 3.49 12.02
CA SER A 586 19.59 4.66 11.99
C SER A 586 19.12 5.10 10.60
N ASN A 587 19.69 4.56 9.52
CA ASN A 587 19.29 4.84 8.13
C ASN A 587 18.55 3.65 7.49
N GLY A 588 18.36 2.57 8.24
CA GLY A 588 17.77 1.31 7.77
C GLY A 588 18.79 0.17 7.72
N TYR A 589 18.74 -0.63 6.67
CA TYR A 589 19.58 -1.83 6.54
C TYR A 589 20.77 -1.58 5.63
N ASN A 590 21.96 -1.93 6.12
CA ASN A 590 23.19 -1.96 5.36
C ASN A 590 23.77 -3.37 5.29
N LEU A 591 24.48 -3.69 4.21
CA LEU A 591 25.21 -4.95 4.12
C LEU A 591 26.55 -4.81 4.84
N GLY A 592 26.91 -5.84 5.59
CA GLY A 592 28.20 -5.97 6.27
C GLY A 592 28.77 -7.37 6.16
N LEU A 593 30.07 -7.47 6.31
CA LEU A 593 30.82 -8.73 6.39
C LEU A 593 31.25 -8.98 7.82
N MET A 594 31.18 -10.23 8.23
CA MET A 594 31.60 -10.70 9.55
C MET A 594 32.34 -12.05 9.45
N ASP A 595 33.27 -12.32 10.38
CA ASP A 595 33.96 -13.60 10.46
C ASP A 595 33.29 -14.50 11.53
N LEU A 596 32.89 -15.71 11.14
CA LEU A 596 32.23 -16.67 12.01
C LEU A 596 33.18 -17.28 13.07
N VAL A 597 34.51 -17.40 12.79
CA VAL A 597 35.46 -17.97 13.76
C VAL A 597 35.49 -17.14 15.03
N ARG A 598 35.37 -15.83 14.90
CA ARG A 598 35.33 -14.91 16.04
C ARG A 598 34.08 -15.04 16.85
N LEU A 599 32.95 -15.36 16.18
CA LEU A 599 31.68 -15.64 16.84
C LEU A 599 31.69 -16.96 17.63
N GLU A 600 32.31 -18.00 17.11
CA GLU A 600 32.39 -19.32 17.75
C GLU A 600 33.23 -19.28 19.07
N LYS A 601 34.16 -18.34 19.22
CA LYS A 601 34.95 -18.13 20.46
C LYS A 601 34.19 -17.44 21.60
N LYS A 602 33.06 -16.76 21.32
CA LYS A 602 32.26 -15.99 22.29
C LYS A 602 30.94 -16.66 22.70
N ILE A 603 30.79 -17.95 22.42
CA ILE A 603 29.55 -18.71 22.66
C ILE A 603 29.29 -18.80 24.17
N LYS A 604 28.11 -18.32 24.60
CA LYS A 604 27.49 -18.72 25.87
C LYS A 604 26.74 -20.03 25.62
N GLU A 605 27.31 -21.15 26.01
CA GLU A 605 26.58 -22.41 26.09
C GLU A 605 25.39 -22.25 27.04
N LYS A 606 24.18 -22.11 26.48
CA LYS A 606 22.95 -22.38 27.21
C LYS A 606 22.48 -23.77 26.79
N ALA A 607 22.68 -24.74 27.70
CA ALA A 607 22.14 -26.06 27.53
C ALA A 607 20.65 -25.97 27.13
N ALA A 608 20.24 -26.77 26.14
CA ALA A 608 18.88 -26.89 25.63
C ALA A 608 17.82 -27.33 26.67
N ALA A 609 18.19 -27.49 27.92
CA ALA A 609 17.39 -28.01 29.03
C ALA A 609 16.12 -27.22 29.38
N GLY A 610 15.93 -25.99 28.82
CA GLY A 610 14.72 -25.22 29.02
C GLY A 610 13.75 -25.20 27.82
N MET A 611 14.15 -25.72 26.65
CA MET A 611 13.33 -25.61 25.42
C MET A 611 12.65 -26.92 25.00
N SER A 612 12.98 -28.06 25.62
CA SER A 612 12.35 -29.37 25.39
C SER A 612 11.11 -29.65 26.25
N GLY A 613 10.60 -28.64 26.96
CA GLY A 613 9.52 -28.81 27.94
C GLY A 613 8.10 -28.89 27.42
N GLU A 614 7.87 -29.24 26.16
CA GLU A 614 6.56 -29.74 25.74
C GLU A 614 6.60 -31.25 25.68
N LYS A 615 6.10 -31.89 26.74
CA LYS A 615 5.63 -33.29 26.71
C LYS A 615 4.88 -33.47 25.41
N LYS A 616 5.17 -34.60 24.73
CA LYS A 616 4.38 -35.19 23.63
C LYS A 616 2.89 -34.87 23.80
N GLN A 617 2.45 -33.73 23.34
CA GLN A 617 1.08 -33.57 22.93
C GLN A 617 1.05 -34.10 21.52
N GLU A 618 0.85 -35.41 21.48
CA GLU A 618 0.66 -36.21 20.28
C GLU A 618 -0.27 -35.51 19.32
N SER A 619 0.13 -35.57 18.07
CA SER A 619 -0.60 -35.39 16.82
C SER A 619 -2.09 -35.83 16.83
N ARG A 620 -2.93 -35.27 17.71
CA ARG A 620 -4.40 -35.47 17.72
C ARG A 620 -5.20 -34.23 17.30
N ASP A 621 -4.57 -33.15 16.91
CA ASP A 621 -5.25 -31.99 16.32
C ASP A 621 -5.19 -31.95 14.78
N VAL A 622 -5.10 -33.14 14.14
CA VAL A 622 -5.50 -33.31 12.76
C VAL A 622 -7.03 -33.36 12.77
N GLU A 623 -7.62 -32.30 12.26
CA GLU A 623 -9.05 -32.21 11.93
C GLU A 623 -10.05 -32.55 13.05
N LYS A 624 -10.10 -31.83 14.12
CA LYS A 624 -11.43 -31.39 14.52
C LYS A 624 -11.86 -30.34 13.48
N LYS A 625 -12.63 -30.73 12.47
CA LYS A 625 -13.59 -29.89 11.80
C LYS A 625 -14.26 -29.12 12.93
N SER A 626 -13.86 -27.85 13.13
CA SER A 626 -14.60 -26.98 14.00
C SER A 626 -16.00 -26.95 13.39
N ASN A 627 -16.92 -27.64 14.02
CA ASN A 627 -18.32 -27.49 13.68
C ASN A 627 -18.55 -25.97 13.62
N PRO A 628 -19.09 -25.44 12.52
CA PRO A 628 -19.39 -24.03 12.41
C PRO A 628 -20.19 -23.67 13.66
N ALA A 629 -19.73 -22.64 14.41
CA ALA A 629 -20.44 -22.19 15.59
C ALA A 629 -21.92 -22.07 15.23
N PRO A 630 -22.84 -22.68 15.97
CA PRO A 630 -24.23 -22.82 15.55
C PRO A 630 -24.81 -21.42 15.33
N GLY A 631 -25.22 -21.11 14.10
CA GLY A 631 -26.08 -19.96 13.84
C GLY A 631 -25.80 -19.09 12.60
N TYR A 632 -24.60 -19.06 12.02
CA TYR A 632 -24.39 -18.18 10.85
C TYR A 632 -24.59 -18.89 9.53
N ARG A 633 -25.73 -18.66 8.86
CA ARG A 633 -25.95 -19.11 7.47
C ARG A 633 -25.34 -18.11 6.50
N SER A 634 -24.45 -18.57 5.62
CA SER A 634 -23.94 -17.74 4.53
C SER A 634 -24.97 -17.66 3.41
N LYS A 635 -25.10 -16.52 2.80
CA LYS A 635 -25.90 -16.27 1.61
C LYS A 635 -25.07 -15.57 0.53
N SER A 636 -25.60 -15.54 -0.69
CA SER A 636 -24.97 -14.79 -1.77
C SER A 636 -24.98 -13.29 -1.43
N TYR A 637 -23.86 -12.61 -1.68
CA TYR A 637 -23.76 -11.17 -1.48
C TYR A 637 -24.65 -10.42 -2.47
N ASN A 638 -25.45 -9.48 -1.97
CA ASN A 638 -26.29 -8.62 -2.80
C ASN A 638 -25.63 -7.26 -2.99
N SER A 639 -24.97 -7.08 -4.13
CA SER A 639 -24.27 -5.84 -4.47
C SER A 639 -25.20 -4.63 -4.64
N LEU A 640 -26.41 -4.82 -5.15
CA LEU A 640 -27.36 -3.72 -5.41
C LEU A 640 -27.85 -3.03 -4.13
N ARG A 641 -27.91 -3.76 -3.00
CA ARG A 641 -28.29 -3.19 -1.70
C ARG A 641 -27.33 -2.06 -1.27
N ASP A 642 -26.07 -2.17 -1.62
CA ASP A 642 -25.04 -1.23 -1.18
C ASP A 642 -24.95 0.01 -2.09
N LEU A 643 -25.57 -0.04 -3.30
CA LEU A 643 -25.67 1.10 -4.22
C LEU A 643 -26.62 2.21 -3.77
N ILE A 644 -27.55 1.92 -2.88
CA ILE A 644 -28.46 2.96 -2.37
C ILE A 644 -27.65 4.14 -1.86
N PRO A 645 -27.92 5.39 -2.32
CA PRO A 645 -27.20 6.58 -1.87
C PRO A 645 -27.14 6.69 -0.36
N LYS A 646 -25.95 6.97 0.17
CA LYS A 646 -25.71 7.08 1.63
C LYS A 646 -25.47 8.50 2.08
N TYR A 647 -25.30 9.43 1.15
CA TYR A 647 -25.05 10.83 1.44
C TYR A 647 -25.60 11.73 0.34
N ILE A 648 -25.80 12.97 0.70
CA ILE A 648 -26.04 14.10 -0.20
C ILE A 648 -25.06 15.21 0.23
N SER A 649 -24.33 15.78 -0.73
CA SER A 649 -23.46 16.92 -0.48
C SER A 649 -23.80 18.07 -1.41
N GLY A 650 -23.69 19.29 -0.89
CA GLY A 650 -23.70 20.48 -1.73
C GLY A 650 -22.54 20.43 -2.70
N TYR A 651 -22.78 20.85 -3.91
CA TYR A 651 -21.80 20.93 -4.98
C TYR A 651 -22.07 22.18 -5.81
N PHE A 652 -21.15 22.61 -6.64
CA PHE A 652 -21.39 23.70 -7.57
C PHE A 652 -20.55 23.53 -8.83
N ARG A 653 -21.07 24.05 -9.93
CA ARG A 653 -20.38 24.21 -11.20
C ARG A 653 -20.22 25.70 -11.47
N TYR A 654 -19.07 26.10 -11.93
CA TYR A 654 -18.77 27.51 -12.25
C TYR A 654 -18.24 27.63 -13.67
N ASN A 655 -18.77 28.55 -14.43
CA ASN A 655 -18.16 29.09 -15.63
C ASN A 655 -17.94 30.61 -15.44
N SER A 656 -17.29 31.26 -16.39
CA SER A 656 -16.96 32.70 -16.29
C SER A 656 -18.18 33.61 -16.07
N ASN A 657 -19.36 33.14 -16.40
CA ASN A 657 -20.58 33.94 -16.44
C ASN A 657 -21.67 33.51 -15.48
N GLU A 658 -21.59 32.29 -14.93
CA GLU A 658 -22.61 31.75 -14.06
C GLU A 658 -22.03 30.78 -13.01
N LEU A 659 -22.50 30.93 -11.76
CA LEU A 659 -22.34 29.93 -10.70
C LEU A 659 -23.61 29.11 -10.57
N LYS A 660 -23.53 27.80 -10.73
CA LYS A 660 -24.62 26.86 -10.61
C LYS A 660 -24.49 26.04 -9.33
N PRO A 661 -25.22 26.36 -8.26
CA PRO A 661 -25.33 25.49 -7.11
C PRO A 661 -25.98 24.15 -7.48
N GLY A 662 -25.62 23.12 -6.78
CA GLY A 662 -26.12 21.77 -7.06
C GLY A 662 -25.88 20.80 -5.91
N ILE A 663 -26.18 19.56 -6.18
CA ILE A 663 -25.94 18.45 -5.26
C ILE A 663 -25.20 17.32 -5.94
N ILE A 664 -24.43 16.60 -5.16
CA ILE A 664 -23.74 15.37 -5.57
C ILE A 664 -24.08 14.23 -4.62
N THR A 665 -24.29 13.06 -5.19
CA THR A 665 -24.30 11.78 -4.47
C THR A 665 -23.58 10.72 -5.26
N SER A 666 -22.99 9.74 -4.58
CA SER A 666 -22.37 8.57 -5.24
C SER A 666 -22.50 7.34 -4.37
N GLY A 667 -22.23 6.18 -4.95
CA GLY A 667 -22.23 4.93 -4.23
C GLY A 667 -21.46 3.85 -4.99
N HIS A 668 -20.98 2.86 -4.25
CA HIS A 668 -20.44 1.63 -4.80
C HIS A 668 -20.82 0.46 -3.91
N ASP A 669 -20.81 -0.74 -4.45
CA ASP A 669 -20.93 -1.94 -3.63
C ASP A 669 -19.57 -2.36 -3.04
N LEU A 670 -19.58 -3.20 -2.00
CA LEU A 670 -18.35 -3.59 -1.30
C LEU A 670 -17.36 -4.37 -2.20
N SER A 671 -17.86 -5.05 -3.22
CA SER A 671 -17.04 -5.75 -4.22
C SER A 671 -16.58 -4.86 -5.37
N TYR A 672 -16.93 -3.59 -5.37
CA TYR A 672 -16.65 -2.60 -6.43
C TYR A 672 -17.10 -3.05 -7.85
N ARG A 673 -18.09 -3.94 -7.93
CA ARG A 673 -18.68 -4.34 -9.23
C ARG A 673 -19.57 -3.27 -9.81
N ASN A 674 -20.18 -2.51 -8.95
CA ASN A 674 -21.11 -1.46 -9.33
C ASN A 674 -20.71 -0.17 -8.62
N SER A 675 -20.67 0.92 -9.36
CA SER A 675 -20.51 2.26 -8.81
C SER A 675 -21.31 3.27 -9.62
N PHE A 676 -21.76 4.33 -8.96
CA PHE A 676 -22.39 5.45 -9.64
C PHE A 676 -22.01 6.79 -9.02
N ILE A 677 -22.10 7.84 -9.83
CA ILE A 677 -22.02 9.24 -9.42
C ILE A 677 -23.16 9.98 -10.08
N LEU A 678 -23.89 10.78 -9.32
CA LEU A 678 -24.95 11.67 -9.80
C LEU A 678 -24.66 13.09 -9.30
N LYS A 679 -24.60 14.03 -10.21
CA LYS A 679 -24.53 15.46 -9.95
C LYS A 679 -25.69 16.15 -10.64
N THR A 680 -26.29 17.11 -9.96
CA THR A 680 -27.32 17.98 -10.53
C THR A 680 -27.01 19.42 -10.16
N TYR A 681 -27.32 20.35 -11.05
CA TYR A 681 -27.06 21.78 -10.85
C TYR A 681 -28.27 22.59 -11.32
N TYR A 682 -28.41 23.78 -10.75
CA TYR A 682 -29.39 24.77 -11.22
C TYR A 682 -28.74 26.08 -11.57
N GLY A 683 -28.93 26.51 -12.80
CA GLY A 683 -28.45 27.80 -13.31
C GLY A 683 -29.45 28.92 -13.08
N SER A 684 -29.04 29.92 -12.29
CA SER A 684 -29.95 31.07 -12.01
C SER A 684 -30.11 32.00 -13.21
N ARG A 685 -29.08 32.12 -14.06
CA ARG A 685 -29.09 32.91 -15.30
C ARG A 685 -29.64 32.11 -16.48
N SER A 686 -29.10 30.89 -16.66
CA SER A 686 -29.56 30.00 -17.74
C SER A 686 -30.98 29.47 -17.54
N LYS A 687 -31.52 29.48 -16.31
CA LYS A 687 -32.83 28.92 -15.90
C LYS A 687 -32.98 27.45 -16.28
N THR A 688 -31.86 26.71 -16.19
CA THR A 688 -31.80 25.28 -16.55
C THR A 688 -31.37 24.43 -15.38
N THR A 689 -31.85 23.17 -15.40
CA THR A 689 -31.35 22.13 -14.49
C THR A 689 -30.43 21.23 -15.28
N ASP A 690 -29.20 21.14 -14.83
CA ASP A 690 -28.16 20.30 -15.42
C ASP A 690 -28.06 18.96 -14.67
N ILE A 691 -27.76 17.89 -15.38
CA ILE A 691 -27.60 16.52 -14.86
C ILE A 691 -26.29 15.96 -15.42
N ASP A 692 -25.52 15.31 -14.55
CA ASP A 692 -24.33 14.52 -14.91
C ASP A 692 -24.38 13.21 -14.12
N PHE A 693 -24.57 12.09 -14.81
CA PHE A 693 -24.72 10.76 -14.24
C PHE A 693 -23.76 9.78 -14.87
N THR A 694 -22.97 9.12 -14.04
CA THR A 694 -22.10 8.01 -14.47
C THR A 694 -22.43 6.77 -13.67
N TYR A 695 -22.58 5.63 -14.35
CA TYR A 695 -22.67 4.30 -13.75
C TYR A 695 -21.61 3.40 -14.37
N THR A 696 -20.84 2.70 -13.53
CA THR A 696 -19.80 1.77 -13.95
C THR A 696 -20.11 0.36 -13.45
N TYR A 697 -20.04 -0.61 -14.35
CA TYR A 697 -20.20 -2.02 -14.06
C TYR A 697 -18.91 -2.79 -14.34
N ASP A 698 -18.33 -3.33 -13.28
CA ASP A 698 -17.07 -4.10 -13.28
C ASP A 698 -17.29 -5.61 -13.05
N GLY A 699 -18.53 -6.07 -13.18
CA GLY A 699 -18.89 -7.49 -13.03
C GLY A 699 -18.62 -8.34 -14.26
N TRP A 700 -18.19 -7.72 -15.34
CA TRP A 700 -17.81 -8.37 -16.61
C TRP A 700 -16.35 -8.07 -16.96
N TYR A 701 -15.92 -8.65 -18.06
CA TYR A 701 -14.65 -8.43 -18.72
C TYR A 701 -14.98 -8.18 -20.19
N PRO A 702 -15.06 -6.94 -20.67
CA PRO A 702 -14.52 -5.67 -20.16
C PRO A 702 -15.35 -4.97 -19.07
N THR A 703 -14.75 -3.98 -18.41
CA THR A 703 -15.47 -2.96 -17.63
C THR A 703 -16.34 -2.14 -18.53
N LEU A 704 -17.60 -1.91 -18.14
CA LEU A 704 -18.53 -1.06 -18.86
C LEU A 704 -18.87 0.18 -18.04
N SER A 705 -18.82 1.35 -18.67
CA SER A 705 -19.24 2.61 -18.06
C SER A 705 -20.29 3.27 -18.93
N PHE A 706 -21.40 3.63 -18.31
CA PHE A 706 -22.49 4.42 -18.88
C PHE A 706 -22.38 5.84 -18.34
N HIS A 707 -22.35 6.82 -19.22
CA HIS A 707 -22.35 8.23 -18.85
C HIS A 707 -23.47 8.96 -19.58
N TYR A 708 -24.23 9.77 -18.85
CA TYR A 708 -25.24 10.69 -19.39
C TYR A 708 -25.01 12.05 -18.77
N SER A 709 -24.90 13.07 -19.61
CA SER A 709 -24.84 14.47 -19.21
C SER A 709 -25.78 15.32 -20.04
N ASP A 710 -26.42 16.29 -19.41
CA ASP A 710 -27.19 17.38 -20.02
C ASP A 710 -26.75 18.66 -19.29
N LEU A 711 -25.83 19.36 -19.89
CA LEU A 711 -25.10 20.48 -19.26
C LEU A 711 -25.34 21.75 -20.08
N THR A 712 -25.51 22.85 -19.38
CA THR A 712 -25.71 24.15 -20.00
C THR A 712 -24.68 25.16 -19.51
N ASP A 713 -24.29 26.09 -20.35
CA ASP A 713 -23.42 27.20 -20.01
C ASP A 713 -24.07 28.52 -20.50
N TYR A 714 -24.21 29.49 -19.58
CA TYR A 714 -24.60 30.83 -19.92
C TYR A 714 -23.39 31.61 -20.40
N ASN A 715 -23.43 32.12 -21.62
CA ASN A 715 -22.35 32.84 -22.26
C ASN A 715 -22.83 34.20 -22.79
N HIS A 716 -21.87 35.10 -22.98
CA HIS A 716 -22.07 36.43 -23.59
C HIS A 716 -21.13 36.58 -24.78
N SER A 717 -21.64 37.03 -25.90
CA SER A 717 -20.88 37.37 -27.09
C SER A 717 -21.10 38.85 -27.42
N SER A 718 -20.07 39.57 -27.81
CA SER A 718 -20.17 40.96 -28.30
C SER A 718 -21.07 41.06 -29.55
N ASP A 719 -21.11 40.02 -30.37
CA ASP A 719 -21.79 40.02 -31.67
C ASP A 719 -23.26 39.59 -31.62
N TYR A 720 -23.53 38.65 -30.69
CA TYR A 720 -24.85 37.97 -30.63
C TYR A 720 -25.57 38.15 -29.29
N GLY A 721 -24.95 38.87 -28.34
CA GLY A 721 -25.50 39.03 -27.00
C GLY A 721 -25.44 37.75 -26.16
N ASP A 722 -26.42 37.60 -25.27
CA ASP A 722 -26.49 36.47 -24.35
C ASP A 722 -27.03 35.20 -25.03
N PHE A 723 -26.37 34.06 -24.78
CA PHE A 723 -26.82 32.78 -25.29
C PHE A 723 -26.55 31.65 -24.27
N ILE A 724 -27.30 30.59 -24.40
CA ILE A 724 -27.17 29.36 -23.63
C ILE A 724 -26.58 28.29 -24.55
N HIS A 725 -25.37 27.86 -24.25
CA HIS A 725 -24.74 26.68 -24.83
C HIS A 725 -25.21 25.43 -24.10
N ASN A 726 -25.76 24.46 -24.80
CA ASN A 726 -26.21 23.20 -24.25
C ASN A 726 -25.42 22.04 -24.88
N GLU A 727 -24.85 21.19 -24.04
CA GLU A 727 -24.24 19.91 -24.44
C GLU A 727 -24.99 18.76 -23.77
N LYS A 728 -25.63 17.93 -24.60
CA LYS A 728 -26.31 16.72 -24.17
C LYS A 728 -25.59 15.51 -24.72
N LYS A 729 -25.13 14.65 -23.84
CA LYS A 729 -24.26 13.54 -24.19
C LYS A 729 -24.68 12.24 -23.53
N PHE A 730 -24.70 11.19 -24.31
CA PHE A 730 -24.82 9.81 -23.85
C PHE A 730 -23.58 9.05 -24.31
N GLU A 731 -22.90 8.33 -23.40
CA GLU A 731 -21.73 7.52 -23.72
C GLU A 731 -21.85 6.12 -23.11
N LEU A 732 -21.43 5.12 -23.90
CA LEU A 732 -21.19 3.76 -23.43
C LEU A 732 -19.73 3.43 -23.69
N VAL A 733 -18.95 3.32 -22.62
CA VAL A 733 -17.51 3.10 -22.69
C VAL A 733 -17.15 1.70 -22.20
N GLY A 734 -16.39 0.97 -22.99
CA GLY A 734 -15.82 -0.33 -22.64
C GLY A 734 -14.30 -0.23 -22.44
N TYR A 735 -13.77 -0.75 -21.34
CA TYR A 735 -12.33 -0.85 -21.07
C TYR A 735 -11.91 -2.30 -20.98
N TYR A 736 -10.95 -2.71 -21.80
CA TYR A 736 -10.39 -4.06 -21.85
C TYR A 736 -8.91 -4.03 -21.50
N PRO A 737 -8.47 -4.62 -20.37
CA PRO A 737 -7.06 -4.66 -20.00
C PRO A 737 -6.31 -5.67 -20.87
N LEU A 738 -5.41 -5.19 -21.73
CA LEU A 738 -4.55 -6.01 -22.57
C LEU A 738 -3.37 -6.58 -21.78
N ARG A 739 -2.80 -5.76 -20.88
CA ARG A 739 -1.66 -6.10 -20.06
C ARG A 739 -1.67 -5.32 -18.76
N ILE A 740 -1.55 -6.01 -17.65
CA ILE A 740 -1.35 -5.40 -16.33
C ILE A 740 -0.18 -6.13 -15.64
N ASN A 741 0.87 -5.38 -15.31
CA ASN A 741 2.01 -5.82 -14.53
C ASN A 741 2.25 -4.85 -13.38
N THR A 742 3.17 -5.16 -12.51
CA THR A 742 3.60 -4.25 -11.43
C THR A 742 4.27 -2.98 -11.96
N ARG A 743 4.77 -2.99 -13.19
CA ARG A 743 5.52 -1.90 -13.81
C ARG A 743 4.75 -1.17 -14.90
N ASP A 744 3.96 -1.88 -15.70
CA ASP A 744 3.30 -1.32 -16.89
C ASP A 744 1.85 -1.80 -17.02
N ARG A 745 1.03 -0.98 -17.68
CA ARG A 745 -0.39 -1.25 -17.94
C ARG A 745 -0.73 -0.87 -19.38
N ALA A 746 -1.52 -1.70 -20.04
CA ALA A 746 -2.08 -1.43 -21.37
C ALA A 746 -3.56 -1.74 -21.39
N TYR A 747 -4.35 -0.87 -21.99
CA TYR A 747 -5.81 -0.99 -22.12
C TYR A 747 -6.22 -0.70 -23.55
N LEU A 748 -7.19 -1.47 -24.05
CA LEU A 748 -8.01 -1.10 -25.19
C LEU A 748 -9.28 -0.46 -24.65
N TYR A 749 -9.77 0.61 -25.26
CA TYR A 749 -11.07 1.17 -24.93
C TYR A 749 -11.89 1.43 -26.18
N SER A 750 -13.20 1.32 -26.02
CA SER A 750 -14.21 1.72 -27.02
C SER A 750 -15.19 2.66 -26.38
N ASN A 751 -15.62 3.68 -27.09
CA ASN A 751 -16.65 4.59 -26.66
C ASN A 751 -17.68 4.75 -27.80
N PHE A 752 -18.91 4.36 -27.53
CA PHE A 752 -20.06 4.72 -28.34
C PHE A 752 -20.69 5.98 -27.73
N HIS A 753 -20.90 7.02 -28.55
CA HIS A 753 -21.46 8.27 -28.07
C HIS A 753 -22.59 8.78 -28.98
N ILE A 754 -23.57 9.41 -28.34
CA ILE A 754 -24.65 10.20 -28.93
C ILE A 754 -24.54 11.58 -28.29
N GLU A 755 -24.20 12.58 -29.05
CA GLU A 755 -23.97 13.92 -28.59
C GLU A 755 -24.82 14.92 -29.35
N THR A 756 -25.42 15.89 -28.65
CA THR A 756 -26.12 17.03 -29.24
C THR A 756 -25.56 18.29 -28.60
N VAL A 757 -25.01 19.15 -29.42
CA VAL A 757 -24.47 20.45 -29.02
C VAL A 757 -25.30 21.53 -29.66
N GLY A 758 -25.66 22.59 -28.93
CA GLY A 758 -26.46 23.67 -29.49
C GLY A 758 -26.41 24.96 -28.72
N ASP A 759 -26.55 26.06 -29.41
CA ASP A 759 -26.64 27.40 -28.86
C ASP A 759 -28.04 27.94 -29.02
N ARG A 760 -28.61 28.46 -27.95
CA ARG A 760 -29.87 29.17 -27.93
C ARG A 760 -29.61 30.63 -27.58
N TYR A 761 -29.82 31.53 -28.55
CA TYR A 761 -29.69 32.95 -28.38
C TYR A 761 -30.88 33.50 -27.65
N LEU A 762 -30.67 34.38 -26.63
CA LEU A 762 -31.77 34.90 -25.82
C LEU A 762 -32.42 36.15 -26.44
N ASN A 763 -31.64 36.88 -27.25
CA ASN A 763 -32.07 38.13 -27.88
C ASN A 763 -32.38 37.97 -29.39
N LEU A 764 -32.20 36.81 -29.96
CA LEU A 764 -32.44 36.49 -31.36
C LEU A 764 -33.33 35.24 -31.44
N SER A 765 -34.26 35.25 -32.42
CA SER A 765 -34.98 34.04 -32.75
C SER A 765 -34.13 33.08 -33.54
N GLY A 766 -33.32 32.25 -32.83
CA GLY A 766 -32.44 31.27 -33.48
C GLY A 766 -31.92 30.23 -32.49
N GLN A 767 -31.90 28.99 -32.93
CA GLN A 767 -31.24 27.89 -32.23
C GLN A 767 -30.42 27.10 -33.24
N ASN A 768 -29.10 27.03 -32.97
CA ASN A 768 -28.24 26.11 -33.71
C ASN A 768 -28.15 24.81 -32.93
N ARG A 769 -28.25 23.70 -33.64
CA ARG A 769 -28.14 22.39 -33.05
C ARG A 769 -27.30 21.50 -33.95
N LEU A 770 -26.34 20.80 -33.40
CA LEU A 770 -25.43 19.87 -34.08
C LEU A 770 -25.50 18.52 -33.36
N LYS A 771 -25.74 17.46 -34.12
CA LYS A 771 -25.70 16.08 -33.62
C LYS A 771 -24.40 15.39 -34.07
N LEU A 772 -23.72 14.79 -33.12
CA LEU A 772 -22.43 14.10 -33.31
C LEU A 772 -22.53 12.70 -32.67
N ASN A 773 -22.90 11.71 -33.47
CA ASN A 773 -23.08 10.35 -33.01
C ASN A 773 -22.02 9.46 -33.64
N GLY A 774 -21.29 8.72 -32.82
CA GLY A 774 -20.13 8.00 -33.33
C GLY A 774 -19.53 6.92 -32.41
N ILE A 775 -18.43 6.38 -32.88
CA ILE A 775 -17.64 5.37 -32.18
C ILE A 775 -16.21 5.83 -32.12
N LYS A 776 -15.63 5.78 -30.91
CA LYS A 776 -14.20 6.04 -30.67
C LYS A 776 -13.54 4.75 -30.19
N LEU A 777 -12.42 4.40 -30.79
CA LEU A 777 -11.57 3.28 -30.38
C LEU A 777 -10.20 3.81 -29.99
N GLY A 778 -9.58 3.22 -28.99
CA GLY A 778 -8.24 3.63 -28.63
C GLY A 778 -7.48 2.62 -27.80
N ILE A 779 -6.18 2.81 -27.76
CA ILE A 779 -5.25 2.05 -26.94
C ILE A 779 -4.46 3.01 -26.04
N PHE A 780 -4.27 2.60 -24.80
CA PHE A 780 -3.47 3.32 -23.84
C PHE A 780 -2.44 2.40 -23.22
N TYR A 781 -1.18 2.85 -23.19
CA TYR A 781 -0.07 2.17 -22.53
C TYR A 781 0.62 3.13 -21.58
N ASN A 782 0.91 2.68 -20.35
CA ASN A 782 1.63 3.48 -19.36
C ASN A 782 2.61 2.62 -18.56
N SER A 783 3.89 3.01 -18.60
CA SER A 783 4.98 2.50 -17.77
C SER A 783 5.68 3.63 -17.02
N ALA A 784 5.12 4.85 -17.02
CA ALA A 784 5.69 5.98 -16.31
C ALA A 784 5.70 5.72 -14.80
N GLN A 785 6.85 5.94 -14.16
CA GLN A 785 7.09 5.71 -12.75
C GLN A 785 7.40 7.01 -12.04
N ARG A 786 6.74 7.22 -10.92
CA ARG A 786 7.07 8.27 -9.96
C ARG A 786 7.76 7.62 -8.77
N TYR A 787 8.89 8.16 -8.35
CA TYR A 787 9.60 7.70 -7.17
C TYR A 787 9.22 8.55 -5.97
N TYR A 788 9.55 8.04 -4.80
CA TYR A 788 9.13 8.65 -3.55
C TYR A 788 9.66 10.09 -3.34
N ASP A 789 10.86 10.37 -3.83
CA ASP A 789 11.53 11.67 -3.78
C ASP A 789 11.33 12.52 -5.05
N SER A 790 10.49 12.08 -6.00
CA SER A 790 10.28 12.82 -7.24
C SER A 790 8.98 13.63 -7.23
N ILE A 791 9.03 14.87 -7.71
CA ILE A 791 7.89 15.76 -7.84
C ILE A 791 6.97 15.30 -8.97
N SER A 792 7.55 14.75 -10.07
CA SER A 792 6.86 14.28 -11.27
C SER A 792 7.26 12.85 -11.61
N TYR A 793 6.77 12.32 -12.74
CA TYR A 793 7.29 11.07 -13.29
C TYR A 793 8.78 11.21 -13.61
N ALA A 794 9.56 10.18 -13.31
CA ALA A 794 11.02 10.19 -13.44
C ALA A 794 11.57 9.18 -14.46
N ASP A 795 10.80 8.16 -14.84
CA ASP A 795 11.23 7.08 -15.73
C ASP A 795 10.03 6.48 -16.46
N GLY A 796 10.20 5.99 -17.67
CA GLY A 796 9.17 5.27 -18.42
C GLY A 796 8.46 6.09 -19.47
N ILE A 797 7.41 5.51 -20.05
CA ILE A 797 6.64 6.11 -21.14
C ILE A 797 5.14 6.04 -20.86
N SER A 798 4.40 6.98 -21.44
CA SER A 798 2.94 6.93 -21.58
C SER A 798 2.61 7.14 -23.06
N LEU A 799 1.75 6.29 -23.61
CA LEU A 799 1.34 6.33 -25.01
C LEU A 799 -0.18 6.19 -25.08
N SER A 800 -0.81 7.05 -25.88
CA SER A 800 -2.24 6.98 -26.20
C SER A 800 -2.44 7.16 -27.70
N LEU A 801 -3.22 6.29 -28.31
CA LEU A 801 -3.66 6.39 -29.68
C LEU A 801 -5.17 6.21 -29.71
N SER A 802 -5.89 7.10 -30.38
CA SER A 802 -7.35 6.97 -30.56
C SER A 802 -7.78 7.39 -31.96
N TYR A 803 -8.86 6.78 -32.42
CA TYR A 803 -9.58 7.12 -33.64
C TYR A 803 -11.06 7.19 -33.31
N SER A 804 -11.72 8.24 -33.77
CA SER A 804 -13.17 8.43 -33.66
C SER A 804 -13.77 8.66 -35.02
N ARG A 805 -14.97 8.14 -35.24
CA ARG A 805 -15.78 8.41 -36.42
C ARG A 805 -17.24 8.65 -36.04
N GLU A 806 -17.77 9.79 -36.46
CA GLU A 806 -19.18 10.14 -36.41
C GLU A 806 -19.82 9.68 -37.71
N PHE A 807 -21.06 9.12 -37.59
CA PHE A 807 -21.75 8.52 -38.75
C PHE A 807 -23.13 9.09 -38.93
N LYS A 808 -23.45 9.55 -40.17
CA LYS A 808 -24.83 9.96 -40.55
C LYS A 808 -25.85 8.87 -40.32
N TRP A 809 -25.52 7.61 -40.59
CA TRP A 809 -26.43 6.50 -40.38
C TRP A 809 -26.81 6.25 -38.89
N LEU A 810 -25.99 6.75 -37.95
CA LEU A 810 -26.31 6.80 -36.53
C LEU A 810 -27.05 8.08 -36.12
N GLY A 811 -27.40 8.93 -37.08
CA GLY A 811 -28.09 10.19 -36.83
C GLY A 811 -27.16 11.37 -36.54
N SER A 812 -25.87 11.29 -36.85
CA SER A 812 -24.97 12.44 -36.88
C SER A 812 -25.29 13.33 -38.07
N ASP A 813 -25.11 14.64 -37.93
CA ASP A 813 -25.35 15.59 -39.03
C ASP A 813 -24.26 15.48 -40.12
N TYR A 814 -23.08 15.05 -39.75
CA TYR A 814 -21.92 14.91 -40.63
C TYR A 814 -21.19 13.60 -40.42
N ASN A 815 -20.54 13.09 -41.45
CA ASN A 815 -19.50 12.08 -41.33
C ASN A 815 -18.15 12.76 -41.01
N ILE A 816 -17.66 12.58 -39.78
CA ILE A 816 -16.41 13.19 -39.32
C ILE A 816 -15.48 12.07 -38.89
N ASN A 817 -14.22 12.20 -39.21
CA ASN A 817 -13.17 11.34 -38.67
C ASN A 817 -12.24 12.20 -37.83
N SER A 818 -11.74 11.65 -36.72
CA SER A 818 -10.68 12.26 -35.94
C SER A 818 -9.71 11.23 -35.41
N ALA A 819 -8.44 11.58 -35.41
CA ALA A 819 -7.39 10.75 -34.83
C ALA A 819 -6.53 11.57 -33.86
N ALA A 820 -6.10 10.92 -32.79
CA ALA A 820 -5.23 11.54 -31.82
C ALA A 820 -4.15 10.57 -31.35
N PHE A 821 -2.93 11.07 -31.30
CA PHE A 821 -1.77 10.36 -30.78
C PHE A 821 -1.08 11.20 -29.71
N GLN A 822 -0.71 10.58 -28.58
CA GLN A 822 0.14 11.19 -27.58
C GLN A 822 1.24 10.22 -27.15
N TYR A 823 2.43 10.74 -27.03
CA TYR A 823 3.59 10.04 -26.50
C TYR A 823 4.29 10.93 -25.49
N LYS A 824 4.51 10.39 -24.29
CA LYS A 824 5.29 11.05 -23.22
C LYS A 824 6.40 10.10 -22.79
N GLN A 825 7.62 10.60 -22.70
CA GLN A 825 8.77 9.85 -22.22
C GLN A 825 9.46 10.62 -21.10
N TYR A 826 9.84 9.90 -20.05
CA TYR A 826 10.57 10.42 -18.91
C TYR A 826 11.88 9.65 -18.77
N VAL A 827 12.99 10.38 -18.67
CA VAL A 827 14.34 9.83 -18.55
C VAL A 827 15.06 10.54 -17.42
N SER A 828 15.38 9.81 -16.34
CA SER A 828 16.28 10.34 -15.31
C SER A 828 17.69 10.46 -15.87
N LEU A 829 18.20 11.68 -15.99
CA LEU A 829 19.57 11.97 -16.44
C LEU A 829 20.55 11.82 -15.27
N PHE A 830 20.47 12.75 -14.34
CA PHE A 830 21.17 12.74 -13.06
C PHE A 830 20.25 13.45 -12.03
N ARG A 831 20.13 12.88 -10.85
CA ARG A 831 19.18 13.41 -9.88
C ARG A 831 19.56 14.80 -9.35
N PRO A 832 18.57 15.69 -9.23
CA PRO A 832 17.11 15.48 -9.36
C PRO A 832 16.55 15.64 -10.78
N ASN A 833 17.38 15.75 -11.82
CA ASN A 833 16.99 16.16 -13.17
C ASN A 833 16.35 15.02 -13.97
N VAL A 834 15.22 15.30 -14.59
CA VAL A 834 14.47 14.40 -15.47
C VAL A 834 14.25 15.12 -16.80
N LEU A 835 14.59 14.45 -17.89
CA LEU A 835 14.20 14.89 -19.23
C LEU A 835 12.82 14.34 -19.53
N ALA A 836 11.86 15.22 -19.79
CA ALA A 836 10.51 14.90 -20.20
C ALA A 836 10.29 15.32 -21.66
N LEU A 837 9.92 14.33 -22.49
CA LEU A 837 9.56 14.56 -23.90
C LEU A 837 8.06 14.36 -24.02
N HIS A 838 7.36 15.25 -24.71
CA HIS A 838 5.95 15.13 -25.03
C HIS A 838 5.72 15.41 -26.51
N LEU A 839 5.18 14.41 -27.23
CA LEU A 839 4.72 14.54 -28.61
C LEU A 839 3.21 14.29 -28.63
N GLY A 840 2.45 15.23 -29.19
CA GLY A 840 1.02 15.15 -29.43
C GLY A 840 0.68 15.48 -30.85
N ILE A 841 -0.18 14.69 -31.47
CA ILE A 841 -0.67 14.89 -32.85
C ILE A 841 -2.18 14.64 -32.84
N THR A 842 -2.94 15.58 -33.37
CA THR A 842 -4.37 15.39 -33.68
C THR A 842 -4.71 15.89 -35.04
N ASP A 843 -5.68 15.25 -35.65
CA ASP A 843 -6.27 15.69 -36.92
C ASP A 843 -7.73 15.28 -37.01
N SER A 844 -8.52 16.06 -37.78
CA SER A 844 -9.91 15.78 -38.07
C SER A 844 -10.22 16.06 -39.55
N TRP A 845 -10.93 15.14 -40.18
CA TRP A 845 -11.26 15.21 -41.61
C TRP A 845 -12.65 14.60 -41.89
N GLY A 846 -13.19 14.89 -43.05
CA GLY A 846 -14.51 14.41 -43.47
C GLY A 846 -15.38 15.55 -44.03
N GLU A 847 -16.71 15.39 -43.94
CA GLU A 847 -17.70 16.38 -44.40
C GLU A 847 -17.69 17.66 -43.53
N ALA A 848 -17.35 17.52 -42.27
CA ALA A 848 -17.04 18.56 -41.31
C ALA A 848 -15.81 18.16 -40.51
N ARG A 849 -15.28 19.04 -39.66
CA ARG A 849 -14.10 18.80 -38.87
C ARG A 849 -14.35 19.17 -37.41
N ARG A 850 -13.87 18.37 -36.48
CA ARG A 850 -13.81 18.73 -35.06
C ARG A 850 -12.78 19.82 -34.83
N LEU A 851 -13.08 20.72 -33.92
CA LEU A 851 -12.15 21.74 -33.45
C LEU A 851 -11.41 21.23 -32.22
N PHE A 852 -10.09 21.39 -32.24
CA PHE A 852 -9.20 21.14 -31.11
C PHE A 852 -8.72 22.45 -30.53
N TYR A 853 -8.68 22.55 -29.23
CA TYR A 853 -8.25 23.73 -28.50
C TYR A 853 -6.87 23.50 -27.92
N MET A 854 -6.00 24.48 -28.04
CA MET A 854 -4.63 24.44 -27.52
C MET A 854 -4.40 25.67 -26.62
N GLY A 855 -3.84 25.45 -25.43
CA GLY A 855 -3.46 26.49 -24.47
C GLY A 855 -3.89 26.14 -23.03
N GLY A 856 -3.27 26.84 -22.06
CA GLY A 856 -3.62 26.83 -20.64
C GLY A 856 -3.57 25.52 -19.87
N ALA A 857 -3.53 25.64 -18.55
CA ALA A 857 -3.53 24.51 -17.62
C ALA A 857 -4.93 24.21 -17.03
N GLN A 858 -5.97 24.95 -17.42
CA GLN A 858 -7.32 24.78 -16.88
C GLN A 858 -8.20 24.08 -17.91
N SER A 859 -8.66 22.86 -17.58
CA SER A 859 -9.86 22.33 -18.21
C SER A 859 -11.06 23.20 -17.78
N LYS A 860 -12.01 23.43 -18.66
CA LYS A 860 -13.27 24.13 -18.36
C LYS A 860 -14.10 23.42 -17.29
N GLU A 861 -13.76 22.18 -16.96
CA GLU A 861 -14.38 21.38 -15.92
C GLU A 861 -13.34 20.97 -14.88
N GLY A 862 -13.62 21.27 -13.61
CA GLY A 862 -12.79 20.87 -12.50
C GLY A 862 -12.60 19.37 -12.44
N PHE A 863 -11.36 18.93 -12.42
CA PHE A 863 -10.83 17.65 -11.96
C PHE A 863 -10.88 16.39 -12.81
N TYR A 864 -11.68 16.22 -13.86
CA TYR A 864 -11.57 15.03 -14.70
C TYR A 864 -11.66 15.36 -16.17
N VAL A 865 -10.54 15.27 -16.82
CA VAL A 865 -10.44 15.27 -18.26
C VAL A 865 -10.47 13.83 -18.76
N ALA A 866 -11.65 13.31 -18.99
CA ALA A 866 -11.89 12.34 -20.03
C ALA A 866 -12.56 13.08 -21.19
N GLY A 867 -11.96 14.11 -21.66
CA GLY A 867 -12.51 14.92 -22.76
C GLY A 867 -11.42 15.26 -23.77
N ASP A 868 -11.81 15.61 -24.94
CA ASP A 868 -11.03 15.82 -26.17
C ASP A 868 -9.97 16.94 -26.13
N ASN A 869 -9.60 17.45 -24.97
CA ASN A 869 -8.56 18.46 -24.78
C ASN A 869 -7.17 17.82 -24.69
N LEU A 870 -6.71 17.33 -25.81
CA LEU A 870 -5.41 16.66 -25.95
C LEU A 870 -4.19 17.59 -25.79
N PHE A 871 -4.39 18.91 -25.77
CA PHE A 871 -3.33 19.91 -25.77
C PHE A 871 -3.43 20.94 -24.66
N ASP A 872 -4.09 20.66 -23.56
CA ASP A 872 -4.36 21.58 -22.46
C ASP A 872 -3.13 22.12 -21.72
N LEU A 873 -1.92 21.74 -22.09
CA LEU A 873 -0.72 22.03 -21.32
C LEU A 873 0.32 22.87 -22.05
N MET A 874 -0.09 23.95 -22.69
CA MET A 874 0.86 25.02 -23.03
C MET A 874 0.98 25.96 -21.83
N ARG A 875 1.98 25.74 -20.97
CA ARG A 875 2.27 26.61 -19.82
C ARG A 875 2.51 28.03 -20.28
N GLY A 876 1.88 28.99 -19.61
CA GLY A 876 2.02 30.42 -19.93
C GLY A 876 1.04 30.97 -20.98
N TYR A 877 0.15 30.13 -21.49
CA TYR A 877 -0.91 30.55 -22.42
C TYR A 877 -2.29 30.35 -21.81
N PRO A 878 -3.28 31.24 -22.09
CA PRO A 878 -4.65 31.02 -21.63
C PRO A 878 -5.29 29.77 -22.26
N SER A 879 -6.31 29.23 -21.60
CA SER A 879 -7.09 28.10 -22.14
C SER A 879 -7.73 28.50 -23.48
N GLY A 880 -7.64 27.61 -24.49
CA GLY A 880 -8.17 27.88 -25.82
C GLY A 880 -7.42 28.94 -26.63
N TYR A 881 -6.16 29.22 -26.32
CA TYR A 881 -5.31 30.20 -27.01
C TYR A 881 -5.22 29.99 -28.53
N ARG A 882 -5.22 28.75 -28.98
CA ARG A 882 -5.31 28.38 -30.38
C ARG A 882 -6.43 27.36 -30.60
N VAL A 883 -7.10 27.46 -31.72
CA VAL A 883 -8.17 26.58 -32.16
C VAL A 883 -7.88 26.16 -33.59
N GLY A 884 -8.01 24.88 -33.90
CA GLY A 884 -7.76 24.31 -35.22
C GLY A 884 -8.41 22.96 -35.42
N THR A 885 -8.49 22.49 -36.64
CA THR A 885 -9.00 21.17 -37.02
C THR A 885 -7.95 20.06 -36.93
N GLY A 886 -6.70 20.43 -36.68
CA GLY A 886 -5.57 19.57 -36.48
C GLY A 886 -4.44 20.34 -35.82
N GLY A 887 -3.52 19.63 -35.19
CA GLY A 887 -2.36 20.24 -34.54
C GLY A 887 -1.32 19.23 -34.12
N TYR A 888 -0.12 19.73 -33.90
CA TYR A 888 0.95 18.97 -33.29
C TYR A 888 1.61 19.76 -32.18
N LEU A 889 2.01 19.08 -31.14
CA LEU A 889 2.71 19.62 -29.98
C LEU A 889 3.99 18.83 -29.79
N PHE A 890 5.09 19.53 -29.60
CA PHE A 890 6.35 18.95 -29.17
C PHE A 890 6.94 19.77 -28.02
N ASN A 891 7.09 19.15 -26.85
CA ASN A 891 7.69 19.76 -25.66
C ASN A 891 8.89 18.95 -25.20
N ILE A 892 9.92 19.66 -24.77
CA ILE A 892 11.09 19.15 -24.08
C ILE A 892 11.21 19.93 -22.77
N GLU A 893 11.16 19.24 -21.67
CA GLU A 893 11.27 19.84 -20.31
C GLU A 893 12.39 19.18 -19.51
#